data_8b6619e8d9cf9e77cc5af60c74f7b731
#
_entry.id   8b6619e8d9cf9e77cc5af60c74f7b731
#
_cell.length_a   1.000
_cell.length_b   1.000
_cell.length_c   1.000
_cell.angle_alpha   90.00
_cell.angle_beta   90.00
_cell.angle_gamma   90.00
#
_symmetry.space_group_name_H-M   'P 1'
#
loop_
_entity.id
_entity.type
_entity.pdbx_description
1 polymer ?
#
loop_
_entity_poly.entity_id
_entity_poly.type
_entity_poly.pdbx_seq_one_letter_code
_entity_poly.pdbx_strand_id
1 'polypeptide(L)'
;FDALNDAKIRLPDTTIVKTPRGWHYYYKYNPELKQGANRLEKVDIRNDGGYVVVPPSEVGGVPYKRAEHSVNKVSEFKGSVPQEFIGGVHSPQTSKLVSASEIERPKWVAEALKNGVESGRRNDIATRLCGYFHSKGIGKDIILTMLSEFASKCTPPIPQKELEDIILSVSRYSQTSVISYQGNVVPAPLMDASNDRIRSFIWSDWGLKLSAESIKKTSRGIECKLNISSTEQGHLYIGRLNLHSASQKQQFVRDLKGRAEYDWGGIINHVAKLIEDSVDAPEEIVDLSRVKEKQEDPFLVYPFMRSNNPVILYGDGGEGKSTFAVGVGLSIATGQSFIPDLEPTTTGNVMYLDWEQEAEDVADVMKKLCAGKGIKIPSERFLYRRMVGSLADHVESVHRDIISNDVKMIIIDSLVASSGGDVNDSETARILFNSVRAFKVSAIIITHISKADEGKPFGSIFFWNYARNVWMLAKSQDGGVKDSVIGLFHRKSNRNMLSAPLGYSVEFTDDSIKYEEADLQDEPDLSIKTTIADQIEGVLKRLGTATCKEVADELEKTEGQIRKELNRKSKGRDIRFEQEHGKWQLATQVPRNVPRTSNGVHEASPPPKGGENLASLNINNKEELESVANDRLKEILGE
;
A
#
# COMPACT_ATOMS: atom_id res chain seq x y z
N PHE A 1 -29.39 0.97 -37.74
CA PHE A 1 -30.86 1.02 -37.68
C PHE A 1 -31.43 -0.29 -37.14
N ASP A 2 -30.93 -1.43 -37.58
CA ASP A 2 -31.52 -2.73 -37.21
C ASP A 2 -31.50 -2.97 -35.68
N ALA A 3 -30.40 -2.71 -35.01
CA ALA A 3 -30.30 -2.88 -33.56
C ALA A 3 -31.22 -1.94 -32.75
N LEU A 4 -31.50 -0.73 -33.25
CA LEU A 4 -32.45 0.18 -32.61
C LEU A 4 -33.89 -0.24 -32.85
N ASN A 5 -34.21 -0.76 -34.06
CA ASN A 5 -35.51 -1.30 -34.39
C ASN A 5 -35.81 -2.57 -33.60
N ASP A 6 -34.81 -3.49 -33.49
CA ASP A 6 -34.93 -4.73 -32.73
C ASP A 6 -35.15 -4.45 -31.24
N ALA A 7 -34.49 -3.42 -30.71
CA ALA A 7 -34.73 -2.91 -29.35
C ALA A 7 -35.99 -2.06 -29.19
N LYS A 8 -36.78 -1.83 -30.27
CA LYS A 8 -37.98 -0.96 -30.30
C LYS A 8 -37.71 0.48 -29.84
N ILE A 9 -36.46 0.97 -30.03
CA ILE A 9 -36.07 2.32 -29.66
C ILE A 9 -36.29 3.27 -30.83
N ARG A 10 -37.17 4.25 -30.64
CA ARG A 10 -37.38 5.34 -31.61
C ARG A 10 -36.55 6.55 -31.19
N LEU A 11 -35.60 6.94 -32.03
CA LEU A 11 -34.83 8.15 -31.83
C LEU A 11 -35.64 9.37 -32.27
N PRO A 12 -35.75 10.44 -31.43
CA PRO A 12 -36.38 11.71 -31.86
C PRO A 12 -35.63 12.34 -33.04
N ASP A 13 -36.37 13.08 -33.88
CA ASP A 13 -35.78 13.82 -34.99
C ASP A 13 -34.74 14.82 -34.49
N THR A 14 -33.53 14.78 -35.03
CA THR A 14 -32.41 15.62 -34.65
C THR A 14 -31.43 15.84 -35.80
N THR A 15 -30.37 16.59 -35.57
CA THR A 15 -29.29 16.74 -36.53
C THR A 15 -28.58 15.39 -36.71
N ILE A 16 -28.46 14.93 -37.97
CA ILE A 16 -27.88 13.65 -38.36
C ILE A 16 -26.71 13.89 -39.31
N VAL A 17 -25.60 13.19 -39.10
CA VAL A 17 -24.43 13.21 -39.95
C VAL A 17 -24.11 11.80 -40.46
N LYS A 18 -23.95 11.66 -41.78
CA LYS A 18 -23.47 10.45 -42.42
C LYS A 18 -21.97 10.38 -42.28
N THR A 19 -21.47 9.24 -41.82
CA THR A 19 -20.03 8.98 -41.61
C THR A 19 -19.59 7.81 -42.49
N PRO A 20 -18.27 7.56 -42.67
CA PRO A 20 -17.79 6.42 -43.43
C PRO A 20 -18.25 5.05 -42.91
N ARG A 21 -18.64 4.97 -41.64
CA ARG A 21 -19.01 3.71 -40.97
C ARG A 21 -20.43 3.65 -40.43
N GLY A 22 -21.25 4.72 -40.66
CA GLY A 22 -22.62 4.75 -40.16
C GLY A 22 -23.14 6.19 -40.01
N TRP A 23 -23.84 6.44 -38.94
CA TRP A 23 -24.57 7.66 -38.70
C TRP A 23 -24.31 8.21 -37.31
N HIS A 24 -24.15 9.55 -37.17
CA HIS A 24 -24.13 10.24 -35.89
C HIS A 24 -25.45 11.02 -35.72
N TYR A 25 -26.10 10.79 -34.58
CA TYR A 25 -27.29 11.51 -34.13
C TYR A 25 -26.89 12.45 -33.01
N TYR A 26 -27.15 13.73 -33.16
CA TYR A 26 -26.74 14.76 -32.21
C TYR A 26 -27.89 15.20 -31.35
N TYR A 27 -27.83 15.00 -30.07
CA TYR A 27 -28.79 15.47 -29.08
C TYR A 27 -28.16 16.48 -28.14
N LYS A 28 -28.98 17.32 -27.50
CA LYS A 28 -28.52 18.16 -26.40
C LYS A 28 -28.00 17.27 -25.29
N TYR A 29 -27.05 17.81 -24.54
CA TYR A 29 -26.46 17.11 -23.40
C TYR A 29 -27.53 16.58 -22.43
N ASN A 30 -27.45 15.32 -22.07
CA ASN A 30 -28.31 14.68 -21.10
C ASN A 30 -27.41 13.89 -20.11
N PRO A 31 -27.36 14.27 -18.81
CA PRO A 31 -26.53 13.63 -17.82
C PRO A 31 -26.91 12.17 -17.50
N GLU A 32 -28.14 11.76 -17.86
CA GLU A 32 -28.61 10.38 -17.69
C GLU A 32 -27.97 9.43 -18.71
N LEU A 33 -27.59 9.95 -19.89
CA LEU A 33 -26.94 9.18 -20.94
C LEU A 33 -25.46 8.99 -20.59
N LYS A 34 -25.05 7.78 -20.28
CA LYS A 34 -23.65 7.47 -19.99
C LYS A 34 -22.88 7.11 -21.25
N GLN A 35 -21.69 7.72 -21.41
CA GLN A 35 -20.77 7.37 -22.49
C GLN A 35 -20.45 5.88 -22.50
N GLY A 36 -20.38 5.27 -23.68
CA GLY A 36 -19.96 3.89 -23.84
C GLY A 36 -20.02 3.44 -25.29
N ALA A 37 -19.14 2.56 -25.66
CA ALA A 37 -19.15 1.86 -26.92
C ALA A 37 -20.08 0.65 -26.84
N ASN A 38 -20.73 0.32 -27.96
CA ASN A 38 -21.54 -0.90 -28.09
C ASN A 38 -22.66 -1.01 -27.04
N ARG A 39 -23.32 0.10 -26.71
CA ARG A 39 -24.43 0.12 -25.75
C ARG A 39 -25.62 -0.74 -26.21
N LEU A 40 -25.83 -0.79 -27.50
CA LEU A 40 -26.53 -1.82 -28.25
C LEU A 40 -25.58 -2.30 -29.34
N GLU A 41 -25.87 -3.40 -29.99
CA GLU A 41 -25.05 -3.90 -31.10
C GLU A 41 -24.82 -2.81 -32.14
N LYS A 42 -23.55 -2.40 -32.34
CA LYS A 42 -23.12 -1.34 -33.27
C LYS A 42 -23.65 0.09 -32.94
N VAL A 43 -24.08 0.33 -31.70
CA VAL A 43 -24.54 1.65 -31.25
C VAL A 43 -23.61 2.14 -30.12
N ASP A 44 -22.92 3.23 -30.38
CA ASP A 44 -22.07 3.92 -29.41
C ASP A 44 -22.76 5.18 -28.89
N ILE A 45 -22.61 5.48 -27.62
CA ILE A 45 -22.98 6.75 -27.01
C ILE A 45 -21.73 7.54 -26.68
N ARG A 46 -21.64 8.77 -27.18
CA ARG A 46 -20.60 9.74 -26.87
C ARG A 46 -21.23 10.89 -26.10
N ASN A 47 -20.82 11.04 -24.83
CA ASN A 47 -21.32 12.08 -23.94
C ASN A 47 -20.14 12.73 -23.23
N ASP A 48 -20.30 13.13 -21.99
CA ASP A 48 -19.26 13.81 -21.20
C ASP A 48 -17.94 13.03 -21.23
N GLY A 49 -16.83 13.72 -21.60
CA GLY A 49 -15.51 13.10 -21.82
C GLY A 49 -15.34 12.40 -23.17
N GLY A 50 -16.35 12.30 -24.03
CA GLY A 50 -16.28 11.73 -25.37
C GLY A 50 -16.09 12.79 -26.46
N TYR A 51 -15.51 12.38 -27.59
CA TYR A 51 -15.42 13.22 -28.80
C TYR A 51 -15.91 12.47 -30.03
N VAL A 52 -16.36 13.23 -31.03
CA VAL A 52 -16.75 12.73 -32.36
C VAL A 52 -16.16 13.63 -33.45
N VAL A 53 -15.87 13.04 -34.59
CA VAL A 53 -15.50 13.78 -35.78
C VAL A 53 -16.77 14.39 -36.41
N VAL A 54 -16.71 15.65 -36.79
CA VAL A 54 -17.84 16.41 -37.33
C VAL A 54 -17.55 16.97 -38.73
N PRO A 55 -18.59 17.29 -39.56
CA PRO A 55 -18.36 18.01 -40.81
C PRO A 55 -17.64 19.35 -40.57
N PRO A 56 -16.79 19.79 -41.50
CA PRO A 56 -16.50 19.24 -42.84
C PRO A 56 -15.36 18.20 -42.87
N SER A 57 -15.03 17.55 -41.76
CA SER A 57 -13.91 16.58 -41.70
C SER A 57 -14.07 15.44 -42.70
N GLU A 58 -12.93 14.88 -43.09
CA GLU A 58 -12.82 13.74 -43.98
C GLU A 58 -11.91 12.67 -43.36
N VAL A 59 -12.31 11.39 -43.47
CA VAL A 59 -11.52 10.26 -42.96
C VAL A 59 -11.42 9.19 -44.05
N GLY A 60 -10.19 8.87 -44.44
CA GLY A 60 -9.94 7.89 -45.51
C GLY A 60 -10.51 8.27 -46.86
N GLY A 61 -10.55 9.57 -47.22
CA GLY A 61 -11.11 10.07 -48.47
C GLY A 61 -12.63 10.15 -48.49
N VAL A 62 -13.33 9.87 -47.38
CA VAL A 62 -14.76 9.93 -47.28
C VAL A 62 -15.17 11.06 -46.32
N PRO A 63 -15.90 12.08 -46.83
CA PRO A 63 -16.29 13.22 -46.01
C PRO A 63 -17.44 12.89 -45.07
N TYR A 64 -17.43 13.48 -43.90
CA TYR A 64 -18.56 13.56 -42.98
C TYR A 64 -19.56 14.60 -43.52
N LYS A 65 -20.74 14.16 -43.85
CA LYS A 65 -21.78 15.02 -44.46
C LYS A 65 -23.06 14.99 -43.68
N ARG A 66 -23.74 16.12 -43.61
CA ARG A 66 -25.05 16.19 -43.04
C ARG A 66 -26.00 15.34 -43.89
N ALA A 67 -26.87 14.56 -43.25
CA ALA A 67 -27.84 13.73 -43.93
C ALA A 67 -28.98 14.59 -44.56
N GLU A 68 -29.51 14.17 -45.70
CA GLU A 68 -30.58 14.91 -46.40
C GLU A 68 -31.85 15.07 -45.56
N HIS A 69 -32.16 14.05 -44.74
CA HIS A 69 -33.31 14.05 -43.83
C HIS A 69 -33.01 14.60 -42.43
N SER A 70 -31.85 15.22 -42.25
CA SER A 70 -31.43 15.82 -40.99
C SER A 70 -32.17 17.11 -40.71
N VAL A 71 -32.80 17.27 -39.55
CA VAL A 71 -33.39 18.53 -39.13
C VAL A 71 -32.34 19.58 -38.72
N ASN A 72 -32.65 20.85 -38.91
CA ASN A 72 -31.75 21.97 -38.65
C ASN A 72 -31.63 22.33 -37.16
N LYS A 73 -31.81 21.36 -36.27
CA LYS A 73 -31.84 21.59 -34.83
C LYS A 73 -31.30 20.38 -34.08
N VAL A 74 -30.42 20.63 -33.11
CA VAL A 74 -30.05 19.63 -32.12
C VAL A 74 -31.17 19.56 -31.10
N SER A 75 -31.89 18.45 -31.09
CA SER A 75 -33.07 18.24 -30.25
C SER A 75 -32.70 17.71 -28.86
N GLU A 76 -33.64 17.85 -27.93
CA GLU A 76 -33.53 17.13 -26.65
C GLU A 76 -33.92 15.67 -26.88
N PHE A 77 -33.25 14.77 -26.21
CA PHE A 77 -33.66 13.37 -26.15
C PHE A 77 -34.86 13.29 -25.21
N LYS A 78 -36.10 13.34 -25.80
CA LYS A 78 -37.35 13.31 -25.07
C LYS A 78 -37.88 11.88 -25.00
N GLY A 79 -38.22 11.43 -23.82
CA GLY A 79 -38.76 10.11 -23.54
C GLY A 79 -38.02 9.43 -22.41
N SER A 80 -38.51 8.28 -21.94
CA SER A 80 -37.71 7.44 -21.03
C SER A 80 -36.44 7.02 -21.76
N VAL A 81 -35.30 7.42 -21.22
CA VAL A 81 -34.00 6.96 -21.74
C VAL A 81 -33.99 5.44 -21.60
N PRO A 82 -33.78 4.67 -22.68
CA PRO A 82 -33.72 3.23 -22.59
C PRO A 82 -32.68 2.83 -21.54
N GLN A 83 -32.96 1.79 -20.76
CA GLN A 83 -32.10 1.35 -19.66
C GLN A 83 -30.68 0.98 -20.14
N GLU A 84 -30.56 0.54 -21.38
CA GLU A 84 -29.29 0.26 -22.07
C GLU A 84 -28.42 1.52 -22.25
N PHE A 85 -29.04 2.71 -22.25
CA PHE A 85 -28.35 4.00 -22.40
C PHE A 85 -28.05 4.68 -21.07
N ILE A 86 -28.75 4.31 -20.01
CA ILE A 86 -28.47 4.73 -18.64
C ILE A 86 -27.41 3.78 -18.11
N GLY A 87 -26.18 4.25 -17.93
CA GLY A 87 -25.10 3.42 -17.47
C GLY A 87 -25.40 2.76 -16.12
N GLY A 88 -25.99 1.63 -16.14
CA GLY A 88 -26.02 0.64 -15.07
C GLY A 88 -25.22 -0.55 -15.56
N VAL A 89 -24.26 -0.99 -14.72
CA VAL A 89 -23.59 -2.28 -14.77
C VAL A 89 -23.66 -2.92 -16.16
N HIS A 90 -22.51 -3.13 -16.80
CA HIS A 90 -22.43 -4.19 -17.79
C HIS A 90 -23.01 -5.46 -17.14
N SER A 91 -24.30 -5.69 -17.32
CA SER A 91 -24.76 -7.06 -17.43
C SER A 91 -23.96 -7.61 -18.61
N PRO A 92 -23.17 -8.67 -18.41
CA PRO A 92 -22.73 -9.41 -19.58
C PRO A 92 -24.00 -9.63 -20.40
N GLN A 93 -23.86 -9.45 -21.73
CA GLN A 93 -24.93 -9.79 -22.64
C GLN A 93 -25.71 -10.95 -22.03
N THR A 94 -27.00 -10.80 -21.88
CA THR A 94 -27.90 -11.93 -21.85
C THR A 94 -27.75 -12.62 -23.21
N SER A 95 -26.60 -13.29 -23.41
CA SER A 95 -26.63 -14.54 -24.09
C SER A 95 -27.80 -15.26 -23.46
N LYS A 96 -28.82 -15.63 -24.28
CA LYS A 96 -29.92 -16.52 -23.96
C LYS A 96 -29.70 -17.12 -22.59
N LEU A 97 -30.65 -17.00 -21.67
CA LEU A 97 -30.69 -17.82 -20.48
C LEU A 97 -30.46 -19.27 -20.93
N VAL A 98 -29.22 -19.62 -21.07
CA VAL A 98 -28.76 -20.99 -21.03
C VAL A 98 -29.12 -21.37 -19.62
N SER A 99 -30.06 -22.26 -19.48
CA SER A 99 -30.49 -22.81 -18.20
C SER A 99 -29.24 -23.09 -17.36
N ALA A 100 -29.29 -22.85 -16.06
CA ALA A 100 -28.15 -23.02 -15.13
C ALA A 100 -27.45 -24.40 -15.22
N SER A 101 -27.98 -25.31 -16.06
CA SER A 101 -27.44 -26.65 -16.38
C SER A 101 -26.37 -26.69 -17.47
N GLU A 102 -26.05 -25.58 -18.18
CA GLU A 102 -25.11 -25.59 -19.33
C GLU A 102 -23.86 -24.71 -19.17
N ILE A 103 -23.60 -24.13 -18.00
CA ILE A 103 -22.28 -23.57 -17.70
C ILE A 103 -21.38 -24.75 -17.38
N GLU A 104 -20.54 -25.16 -18.31
CA GLU A 104 -19.49 -26.17 -18.05
C GLU A 104 -18.60 -25.67 -16.89
N ARG A 105 -18.89 -26.21 -15.73
CA ARG A 105 -18.12 -25.92 -14.52
C ARG A 105 -16.78 -26.62 -14.65
N PRO A 106 -15.65 -25.97 -14.35
CA PRO A 106 -14.38 -26.67 -14.34
C PRO A 106 -14.47 -27.86 -13.39
N LYS A 107 -14.26 -29.08 -13.90
CA LYS A 107 -14.35 -30.33 -13.13
C LYS A 107 -13.54 -30.29 -11.84
N TRP A 108 -12.37 -29.63 -11.90
CA TRP A 108 -11.47 -29.48 -10.75
C TRP A 108 -12.09 -28.73 -9.56
N VAL A 109 -12.99 -27.75 -9.81
CA VAL A 109 -13.67 -27.00 -8.71
C VAL A 109 -14.59 -27.92 -7.92
N ALA A 110 -15.42 -28.69 -8.63
CA ALA A 110 -16.34 -29.63 -7.99
C ALA A 110 -15.57 -30.73 -7.26
N GLU A 111 -14.50 -31.25 -7.85
CA GLU A 111 -13.64 -32.28 -7.22
C GLU A 111 -12.95 -31.76 -5.96
N ALA A 112 -12.36 -30.56 -6.02
CA ALA A 112 -11.69 -29.94 -4.87
C ALA A 112 -12.67 -29.70 -3.71
N LEU A 113 -13.83 -29.09 -3.97
CA LEU A 113 -14.84 -28.82 -2.95
C LEU A 113 -15.43 -30.09 -2.34
N LYS A 114 -15.54 -31.18 -3.13
CA LYS A 114 -16.10 -32.45 -2.66
C LYS A 114 -15.10 -33.23 -1.81
N ASN A 115 -13.86 -33.34 -2.24
CA ASN A 115 -12.89 -34.30 -1.71
C ASN A 115 -11.80 -33.66 -0.82
N GLY A 116 -11.63 -32.31 -0.83
CA GLY A 116 -10.43 -31.69 -0.29
C GLY A 116 -9.17 -32.10 -1.06
N VAL A 117 -8.01 -31.84 -0.51
CA VAL A 117 -6.68 -32.22 -1.07
C VAL A 117 -5.68 -32.53 0.05
N GLU A 118 -4.66 -33.35 -0.31
CA GLU A 118 -3.60 -33.75 0.61
C GLU A 118 -2.53 -32.66 0.81
N SER A 119 -1.66 -32.88 1.81
CA SER A 119 -0.49 -32.02 2.11
C SER A 119 0.36 -31.72 0.85
N GLY A 120 0.88 -30.49 0.79
CA GLY A 120 1.72 -30.00 -0.32
C GLY A 120 0.95 -29.26 -1.44
N ARG A 121 -0.37 -29.48 -1.58
CA ARG A 121 -1.20 -28.79 -2.60
C ARG A 121 -2.35 -27.97 -2.03
N ARG A 122 -2.55 -27.99 -0.70
CA ARG A 122 -3.71 -27.36 -0.03
C ARG A 122 -3.81 -25.87 -0.32
N ASN A 123 -2.73 -25.14 -0.12
CA ASN A 123 -2.69 -23.69 -0.28
C ASN A 123 -2.82 -23.26 -1.73
N ASP A 124 -2.19 -24.01 -2.65
CA ASP A 124 -2.30 -23.72 -4.07
C ASP A 124 -3.75 -23.89 -4.57
N ILE A 125 -4.42 -24.96 -4.16
CA ILE A 125 -5.82 -25.20 -4.53
C ILE A 125 -6.75 -24.21 -3.82
N ALA A 126 -6.52 -23.88 -2.54
CA ALA A 126 -7.27 -22.84 -1.83
C ALA A 126 -7.14 -21.47 -2.53
N THR A 127 -5.92 -21.09 -2.91
CA THR A 127 -5.66 -19.86 -3.67
C THR A 127 -6.36 -19.86 -5.02
N ARG A 128 -6.33 -20.99 -5.72
CA ARG A 128 -6.99 -21.16 -7.02
C ARG A 128 -8.52 -21.09 -6.89
N LEU A 129 -9.13 -21.74 -5.89
CA LEU A 129 -10.56 -21.64 -5.58
C LEU A 129 -10.95 -20.20 -5.22
N CYS A 130 -10.18 -19.55 -4.35
CA CYS A 130 -10.39 -18.15 -4.00
C CYS A 130 -10.40 -17.25 -5.24
N GLY A 131 -9.40 -17.39 -6.13
CA GLY A 131 -9.32 -16.68 -7.40
C GLY A 131 -10.51 -16.97 -8.33
N TYR A 132 -10.94 -18.23 -8.41
CA TYR A 132 -12.12 -18.62 -9.18
C TYR A 132 -13.39 -17.93 -8.67
N PHE A 133 -13.65 -17.97 -7.36
CA PHE A 133 -14.82 -17.31 -6.77
C PHE A 133 -14.74 -15.79 -6.89
N HIS A 134 -13.57 -15.22 -6.66
CA HIS A 134 -13.34 -13.78 -6.83
C HIS A 134 -13.60 -13.33 -8.30
N SER A 135 -13.18 -14.11 -9.29
CA SER A 135 -13.45 -13.83 -10.71
C SER A 135 -14.93 -13.91 -11.08
N LYS A 136 -15.75 -14.59 -10.26
CA LYS A 136 -17.22 -14.65 -10.41
C LYS A 136 -17.94 -13.54 -9.62
N GLY A 137 -17.20 -12.60 -9.00
CA GLY A 137 -17.77 -11.49 -8.25
C GLY A 137 -18.32 -11.86 -6.87
N ILE A 138 -17.94 -13.02 -6.32
CA ILE A 138 -18.37 -13.45 -4.99
C ILE A 138 -17.66 -12.63 -3.92
N GLY A 139 -18.39 -12.14 -2.92
CA GLY A 139 -17.85 -11.32 -1.83
C GLY A 139 -16.93 -12.10 -0.89
N LYS A 140 -15.98 -11.42 -0.25
CA LYS A 140 -14.93 -12.01 0.61
C LYS A 140 -15.47 -12.90 1.73
N ASP A 141 -16.55 -12.46 2.39
CA ASP A 141 -17.12 -13.20 3.53
C ASP A 141 -17.73 -14.53 3.09
N ILE A 142 -18.39 -14.53 1.93
CA ILE A 142 -18.93 -15.73 1.31
C ILE A 142 -17.79 -16.66 0.85
N ILE A 143 -16.74 -16.11 0.24
CA ILE A 143 -15.56 -16.89 -0.14
C ILE A 143 -14.91 -17.55 1.08
N LEU A 144 -14.79 -16.82 2.19
CA LEU A 144 -14.23 -17.38 3.44
C LEU A 144 -15.05 -18.59 3.93
N THR A 145 -16.37 -18.47 3.93
CA THR A 145 -17.27 -19.57 4.34
C THR A 145 -17.12 -20.77 3.43
N MET A 146 -17.11 -20.58 2.10
CA MET A 146 -16.93 -21.64 1.11
C MET A 146 -15.55 -22.33 1.23
N LEU A 147 -14.51 -21.55 1.43
CA LEU A 147 -13.15 -22.10 1.61
C LEU A 147 -12.97 -22.78 2.96
N SER A 148 -13.68 -22.37 4.01
CA SER A 148 -13.64 -23.05 5.32
C SER A 148 -14.18 -24.48 5.22
N GLU A 149 -15.22 -24.71 4.43
CA GLU A 149 -15.72 -26.07 4.15
C GLU A 149 -14.70 -26.91 3.37
N PHE A 150 -14.10 -26.34 2.32
CA PHE A 150 -13.01 -27.00 1.60
C PHE A 150 -11.83 -27.33 2.53
N ALA A 151 -11.41 -26.37 3.36
CA ALA A 151 -10.29 -26.49 4.29
C ALA A 151 -10.46 -27.62 5.31
N SER A 152 -11.69 -27.83 5.78
CA SER A 152 -12.01 -28.92 6.72
C SER A 152 -11.86 -30.32 6.11
N LYS A 153 -11.98 -30.41 4.78
CA LYS A 153 -11.84 -31.67 4.01
C LYS A 153 -10.39 -31.96 3.61
N CYS A 154 -9.47 -31.00 3.78
CA CYS A 154 -8.05 -31.19 3.48
C CYS A 154 -7.34 -32.01 4.56
N THR A 155 -6.25 -32.69 4.18
CA THR A 155 -5.44 -33.49 5.10
C THR A 155 -3.96 -33.02 5.10
N PRO A 156 -3.49 -32.40 6.23
CA PRO A 156 -4.24 -31.91 7.39
C PRO A 156 -5.14 -30.70 7.03
N PRO A 157 -6.17 -30.35 7.84
CA PRO A 157 -7.01 -29.19 7.58
C PRO A 157 -6.22 -27.88 7.47
N ILE A 158 -6.74 -26.91 6.71
CA ILE A 158 -6.11 -25.57 6.61
C ILE A 158 -6.62 -24.71 7.76
N PRO A 159 -5.73 -24.07 8.55
CA PRO A 159 -6.13 -23.15 9.61
C PRO A 159 -6.88 -21.93 9.06
N GLN A 160 -7.86 -21.43 9.82
CA GLN A 160 -8.68 -20.28 9.41
C GLN A 160 -7.82 -19.05 9.07
N LYS A 161 -6.79 -18.74 9.86
CA LYS A 161 -5.88 -17.64 9.61
C LYS A 161 -5.20 -17.74 8.24
N GLU A 162 -4.79 -18.93 7.85
CA GLU A 162 -4.16 -19.18 6.54
C GLU A 162 -5.15 -18.95 5.38
N LEU A 163 -6.45 -19.26 5.57
CA LEU A 163 -7.49 -18.93 4.59
C LEU A 163 -7.72 -17.42 4.47
N GLU A 164 -7.74 -16.71 5.59
CA GLU A 164 -7.86 -15.24 5.62
C GLU A 164 -6.71 -14.57 4.88
N ASP A 165 -5.48 -15.06 5.07
CA ASP A 165 -4.29 -14.58 4.36
C ASP A 165 -4.36 -14.85 2.84
N ILE A 166 -4.87 -16.02 2.44
CA ILE A 166 -5.11 -16.36 1.03
C ILE A 166 -6.14 -15.40 0.43
N ILE A 167 -7.26 -15.15 1.10
CA ILE A 167 -8.31 -14.25 0.62
C ILE A 167 -7.79 -12.82 0.51
N LEU A 168 -7.06 -12.35 1.51
CA LEU A 168 -6.42 -11.03 1.48
C LEU A 168 -5.44 -10.90 0.30
N SER A 169 -4.66 -11.94 0.07
CA SER A 169 -3.73 -12.01 -1.07
C SER A 169 -4.45 -11.90 -2.42
N VAL A 170 -5.52 -12.68 -2.62
CA VAL A 170 -6.28 -12.73 -3.89
C VAL A 170 -7.13 -11.47 -4.09
N SER A 171 -7.63 -10.86 -3.02
CA SER A 171 -8.48 -9.67 -3.11
C SER A 171 -7.79 -8.41 -3.67
N ARG A 172 -6.47 -8.43 -3.84
CA ARG A 172 -5.69 -7.37 -4.51
C ARG A 172 -5.80 -7.43 -6.03
N TYR A 173 -6.23 -8.57 -6.57
CA TYR A 173 -6.36 -8.75 -8.00
C TYR A 173 -7.68 -8.15 -8.51
N SER A 174 -7.60 -7.37 -9.59
CA SER A 174 -8.76 -6.84 -10.31
C SER A 174 -9.08 -7.70 -11.54
N GLN A 175 -10.33 -7.66 -11.95
CA GLN A 175 -10.75 -8.27 -13.22
C GLN A 175 -10.22 -7.46 -14.41
N THR A 176 -9.82 -8.17 -15.46
CA THR A 176 -9.39 -7.58 -16.74
C THR A 176 -10.37 -7.95 -17.87
N SER A 177 -10.13 -7.48 -19.07
CA SER A 177 -10.95 -7.83 -20.25
C SER A 177 -10.41 -9.04 -20.98
N VAL A 178 -11.29 -9.80 -21.64
CA VAL A 178 -10.91 -10.83 -22.61
C VAL A 178 -10.35 -10.20 -23.88
N ILE A 179 -9.45 -10.91 -24.57
CA ILE A 179 -9.03 -10.51 -25.91
C ILE A 179 -9.23 -11.66 -26.90
N SER A 180 -9.36 -11.32 -28.20
CA SER A 180 -9.26 -12.30 -29.28
C SER A 180 -7.91 -12.15 -29.98
N TYR A 181 -7.18 -13.26 -30.10
CA TYR A 181 -5.90 -13.32 -30.79
C TYR A 181 -5.93 -14.43 -31.84
N GLN A 182 -5.73 -14.07 -33.12
CA GLN A 182 -5.78 -15.00 -34.25
C GLN A 182 -7.05 -15.90 -34.29
N GLY A 183 -8.19 -15.34 -33.85
CA GLY A 183 -9.48 -16.05 -33.81
C GLY A 183 -9.73 -16.85 -32.54
N ASN A 184 -8.74 -17.02 -31.67
CA ASN A 184 -8.89 -17.66 -30.37
C ASN A 184 -9.22 -16.62 -29.30
N VAL A 185 -10.14 -16.96 -28.39
CA VAL A 185 -10.46 -16.13 -27.24
C VAL A 185 -9.53 -16.48 -26.07
N VAL A 186 -8.76 -15.50 -25.61
CA VAL A 186 -7.95 -15.63 -24.39
C VAL A 186 -8.76 -15.09 -23.22
N PRO A 187 -9.08 -15.93 -22.22
CA PRO A 187 -9.83 -15.49 -21.04
C PRO A 187 -9.13 -14.34 -20.31
N ALA A 188 -9.92 -13.51 -19.64
CA ALA A 188 -9.40 -12.44 -18.82
C ALA A 188 -8.67 -12.99 -17.59
N PRO A 189 -7.40 -12.63 -17.33
CA PRO A 189 -6.76 -12.94 -16.06
C PRO A 189 -7.26 -12.01 -14.96
N LEU A 190 -7.13 -12.42 -13.71
CA LEU A 190 -7.09 -11.49 -12.59
C LEU A 190 -5.72 -10.84 -12.55
N MET A 191 -5.66 -9.52 -12.36
CA MET A 191 -4.41 -8.75 -12.39
C MET A 191 -4.18 -8.02 -11.07
N ASP A 192 -2.98 -8.19 -10.48
CA ASP A 192 -2.46 -7.35 -9.40
C ASP A 192 -1.47 -6.33 -9.97
N ALA A 193 -1.80 -5.05 -9.82
CA ALA A 193 -1.00 -3.91 -10.25
C ALA A 193 -0.62 -3.00 -9.06
N SER A 194 -0.65 -3.52 -7.85
CA SER A 194 -0.38 -2.75 -6.62
C SER A 194 1.06 -2.23 -6.50
N ASN A 195 1.98 -2.75 -7.31
CA ASN A 195 3.38 -2.34 -7.38
C ASN A 195 3.74 -1.84 -8.78
N ASP A 196 4.45 -0.70 -8.87
CA ASP A 196 4.78 -0.07 -10.16
C ASP A 196 5.74 -0.89 -11.03
N ARG A 197 6.52 -1.79 -10.43
CA ARG A 197 7.52 -2.63 -11.11
C ARG A 197 7.12 -4.08 -11.28
N ILE A 198 5.98 -4.48 -10.71
CA ILE A 198 5.49 -5.86 -10.77
C ILE A 198 4.04 -5.85 -11.22
N ARG A 199 3.70 -6.78 -12.12
CA ARG A 199 2.32 -7.12 -12.48
C ARG A 199 2.16 -8.62 -12.36
N SER A 200 1.16 -9.06 -11.62
CA SER A 200 0.86 -10.49 -11.50
C SER A 200 -0.48 -10.80 -12.16
N PHE A 201 -0.53 -11.88 -12.90
CA PHE A 201 -1.70 -12.34 -13.65
C PHE A 201 -2.04 -13.76 -13.24
N ILE A 202 -3.31 -14.03 -12.98
CA ILE A 202 -3.80 -15.36 -12.59
C ILE A 202 -4.98 -15.74 -13.48
N TRP A 203 -4.87 -16.87 -14.16
CA TRP A 203 -5.97 -17.58 -14.80
C TRP A 203 -6.38 -18.74 -13.89
N SER A 204 -7.31 -18.50 -12.99
CA SER A 204 -7.73 -19.47 -11.97
C SER A 204 -8.26 -20.76 -12.58
N ASP A 205 -9.03 -20.66 -13.68
CA ASP A 205 -9.58 -21.81 -14.39
C ASP A 205 -8.50 -22.72 -14.95
N TRP A 206 -7.39 -22.15 -15.40
CA TRP A 206 -6.25 -22.87 -15.95
C TRP A 206 -5.20 -23.24 -14.91
N GLY A 207 -5.30 -22.70 -13.69
CA GLY A 207 -4.24 -22.82 -12.69
C GLY A 207 -2.91 -22.20 -13.14
N LEU A 208 -2.96 -21.23 -14.04
CA LEU A 208 -1.80 -20.55 -14.61
C LEU A 208 -1.56 -19.23 -13.89
N LYS A 209 -0.32 -19.01 -13.47
CA LYS A 209 0.15 -17.75 -12.89
C LYS A 209 1.33 -17.21 -13.69
N LEU A 210 1.28 -15.94 -14.01
CA LEU A 210 2.36 -15.21 -14.66
C LEU A 210 2.67 -13.95 -13.85
N SER A 211 3.94 -13.70 -13.55
CA SER A 211 4.40 -12.42 -12.99
C SER A 211 5.39 -11.75 -13.94
N ALA A 212 5.13 -10.47 -14.23
CA ALA A 212 6.07 -9.59 -14.90
C ALA A 212 6.77 -8.74 -13.84
N GLU A 213 8.08 -8.93 -13.72
CA GLU A 213 8.95 -8.31 -12.72
C GLU A 213 9.92 -7.34 -13.40
N SER A 214 10.48 -6.39 -12.63
CA SER A 214 11.47 -5.42 -13.15
C SER A 214 10.98 -4.65 -14.38
N ILE A 215 9.71 -4.28 -14.41
CA ILE A 215 9.12 -3.54 -15.53
C ILE A 215 9.82 -2.19 -15.67
N LYS A 216 10.38 -1.93 -16.85
CA LYS A 216 11.12 -0.69 -17.17
C LYS A 216 10.70 -0.16 -18.53
N LYS A 217 10.30 1.12 -18.59
CA LYS A 217 10.09 1.83 -19.85
C LYS A 217 11.44 2.33 -20.35
N THR A 218 11.84 1.92 -21.54
CA THR A 218 13.07 2.31 -22.20
C THR A 218 12.77 3.00 -23.53
N SER A 219 13.78 3.58 -24.17
CA SER A 219 13.62 4.15 -25.54
C SER A 219 13.25 3.11 -26.60
N ARG A 220 13.43 1.81 -26.29
CA ARG A 220 13.12 0.68 -27.21
C ARG A 220 11.81 -0.03 -26.86
N GLY A 221 11.06 0.44 -25.87
CA GLY A 221 9.81 -0.14 -25.43
C GLY A 221 9.82 -0.52 -23.94
N ILE A 222 8.91 -1.38 -23.54
CA ILE A 222 8.77 -1.86 -22.16
C ILE A 222 9.50 -3.20 -22.04
N GLU A 223 10.46 -3.26 -21.12
CA GLU A 223 11.21 -4.47 -20.80
C GLU A 223 10.78 -5.01 -19.44
N CYS A 224 10.66 -6.33 -19.33
CA CYS A 224 10.34 -7.01 -18.07
C CYS A 224 10.96 -8.39 -18.02
N LYS A 225 10.97 -9.01 -16.84
CA LYS A 225 11.27 -10.40 -16.60
C LYS A 225 9.95 -11.12 -16.34
N LEU A 226 9.60 -12.07 -17.21
CA LEU A 226 8.41 -12.89 -17.01
C LEU A 226 8.78 -14.18 -16.26
N ASN A 227 7.99 -14.51 -15.25
CA ASN A 227 8.04 -15.75 -14.50
C ASN A 227 6.68 -16.43 -14.61
N ILE A 228 6.65 -17.67 -15.11
CA ILE A 228 5.43 -18.41 -15.43
C ILE A 228 5.41 -19.72 -14.64
N SER A 229 4.30 -19.99 -13.99
CA SER A 229 4.09 -21.21 -13.21
C SER A 229 2.65 -21.71 -13.36
N SER A 230 2.46 -23.00 -13.16
CA SER A 230 1.15 -23.65 -13.15
C SER A 230 0.99 -24.46 -11.86
N THR A 231 -0.24 -24.59 -11.38
CA THR A 231 -0.55 -25.42 -10.19
C THR A 231 -0.34 -26.92 -10.43
N GLU A 232 -0.32 -27.34 -11.69
CA GLU A 232 -0.17 -28.76 -12.05
C GLU A 232 1.29 -29.16 -12.28
N GLN A 233 2.06 -28.28 -12.94
CA GLN A 233 3.42 -28.58 -13.39
C GLN A 233 4.50 -27.76 -12.64
N GLY A 234 4.10 -26.87 -11.72
CA GLY A 234 5.02 -26.00 -11.00
C GLY A 234 5.60 -24.90 -11.88
N HIS A 235 6.90 -24.64 -11.74
CA HIS A 235 7.58 -23.60 -12.53
C HIS A 235 7.73 -24.02 -14.00
N LEU A 236 7.20 -23.20 -14.92
CA LEU A 236 7.24 -23.48 -16.35
C LEU A 236 8.40 -22.78 -17.05
N TYR A 237 8.55 -21.47 -16.84
CA TYR A 237 9.56 -20.68 -17.56
C TYR A 237 9.88 -19.36 -16.84
N ILE A 238 11.11 -18.91 -17.01
CA ILE A 238 11.56 -17.59 -16.61
C ILE A 238 12.46 -17.00 -17.70
N GLY A 239 12.22 -15.74 -18.09
CA GLY A 239 13.02 -15.06 -19.11
C GLY A 239 12.77 -13.57 -19.18
N ARG A 240 13.70 -12.82 -19.76
CA ARG A 240 13.55 -11.40 -20.05
C ARG A 240 12.91 -11.20 -21.42
N LEU A 241 12.05 -10.19 -21.53
CA LEU A 241 11.28 -9.90 -22.73
C LEU A 241 11.10 -8.39 -22.89
N ASN A 242 11.36 -7.87 -24.10
CA ASN A 242 10.86 -6.57 -24.51
C ASN A 242 9.47 -6.76 -25.14
N LEU A 243 8.45 -6.17 -24.52
CA LEU A 243 7.04 -6.36 -24.90
C LEU A 243 6.70 -5.80 -26.28
N HIS A 244 7.48 -4.83 -26.80
CA HIS A 244 7.31 -4.26 -28.13
C HIS A 244 8.05 -5.06 -29.23
N SER A 245 8.96 -5.96 -28.86
CA SER A 245 9.72 -6.77 -29.80
C SER A 245 8.95 -8.00 -30.26
N ALA A 246 8.44 -7.99 -31.48
CA ALA A 246 7.74 -9.15 -32.07
C ALA A 246 8.62 -10.40 -32.14
N SER A 247 9.91 -10.26 -32.46
CA SER A 247 10.85 -11.36 -32.54
C SER A 247 11.12 -12.01 -31.19
N GLN A 248 11.31 -11.21 -30.14
CA GLN A 248 11.48 -11.72 -28.78
C GLN A 248 10.21 -12.41 -28.27
N LYS A 249 9.02 -11.84 -28.51
CA LYS A 249 7.74 -12.48 -28.18
C LYS A 249 7.60 -13.84 -28.88
N GLN A 250 7.90 -13.92 -30.16
CA GLN A 250 7.85 -15.17 -30.90
C GLN A 250 8.85 -16.22 -30.40
N GLN A 251 10.07 -15.80 -30.04
CA GLN A 251 11.05 -16.69 -29.43
C GLN A 251 10.55 -17.22 -28.09
N PHE A 252 10.05 -16.32 -27.23
CA PHE A 252 9.49 -16.65 -25.90
C PHE A 252 8.33 -17.66 -26.01
N VAL A 253 7.43 -17.45 -26.98
CA VAL A 253 6.33 -18.39 -27.28
C VAL A 253 6.85 -19.75 -27.75
N ARG A 254 7.90 -19.80 -28.59
CA ARG A 254 8.51 -21.05 -29.01
C ARG A 254 9.10 -21.83 -27.85
N ASP A 255 9.77 -21.14 -26.92
CA ASP A 255 10.38 -21.77 -25.74
C ASP A 255 9.33 -22.34 -24.77
N LEU A 256 8.12 -21.82 -24.80
CA LEU A 256 6.98 -22.28 -23.99
C LEU A 256 6.19 -23.44 -24.60
N LYS A 257 6.14 -23.54 -25.95
CA LYS A 257 5.30 -24.51 -26.67
C LYS A 257 5.55 -25.97 -26.30
N GLY A 258 6.71 -26.34 -25.79
CA GLY A 258 7.01 -27.70 -25.37
C GLY A 258 6.74 -28.02 -23.91
N ARG A 259 6.26 -27.03 -23.11
CA ARG A 259 6.17 -27.14 -21.66
C ARG A 259 4.74 -27.33 -21.13
N ALA A 260 3.76 -26.75 -21.81
CA ALA A 260 2.33 -26.90 -21.48
C ALA A 260 1.47 -26.50 -22.69
N GLU A 261 0.27 -27.07 -22.78
CA GLU A 261 -0.68 -26.84 -23.90
C GLU A 261 -1.58 -25.63 -23.60
N TYR A 262 -1.05 -24.42 -23.83
CA TYR A 262 -1.81 -23.17 -23.77
C TYR A 262 -1.63 -22.38 -25.08
N ASP A 263 -2.56 -21.47 -25.40
CA ASP A 263 -2.34 -20.46 -26.45
C ASP A 263 -1.33 -19.41 -25.96
N TRP A 264 -0.05 -19.79 -25.92
CA TRP A 264 1.03 -18.90 -25.47
C TRP A 264 1.12 -17.61 -26.28
N GLY A 265 0.76 -17.66 -27.58
CA GLY A 265 0.74 -16.47 -28.43
C GLY A 265 -0.29 -15.46 -27.95
N GLY A 266 -1.50 -15.93 -27.69
CA GLY A 266 -2.58 -15.13 -27.14
C GLY A 266 -2.26 -14.61 -25.75
N ILE A 267 -1.79 -15.47 -24.84
CA ILE A 267 -1.43 -15.12 -23.46
C ILE A 267 -0.36 -14.02 -23.41
N ILE A 268 0.77 -14.21 -24.11
CA ILE A 268 1.89 -13.25 -24.08
C ILE A 268 1.50 -11.89 -24.69
N ASN A 269 0.71 -11.88 -25.77
CA ASN A 269 0.23 -10.62 -26.35
C ASN A 269 -0.81 -9.95 -25.44
N HIS A 270 -1.66 -10.72 -24.75
CA HIS A 270 -2.61 -10.18 -23.77
C HIS A 270 -1.88 -9.53 -22.59
N VAL A 271 -0.94 -10.25 -21.99
CA VAL A 271 -0.11 -9.74 -20.90
C VAL A 271 0.66 -8.49 -21.33
N ALA A 272 1.27 -8.51 -22.52
CA ALA A 272 1.98 -7.35 -23.04
C ALA A 272 1.08 -6.11 -23.12
N LYS A 273 -0.15 -6.28 -23.64
CA LYS A 273 -1.14 -5.20 -23.70
C LYS A 273 -1.56 -4.71 -22.31
N LEU A 274 -1.87 -5.62 -21.40
CA LEU A 274 -2.28 -5.26 -20.03
C LEU A 274 -1.17 -4.52 -19.27
N ILE A 275 0.09 -4.94 -19.46
CA ILE A 275 1.24 -4.23 -18.87
C ILE A 275 1.37 -2.84 -19.49
N GLU A 276 1.32 -2.72 -20.82
CA GLU A 276 1.38 -1.44 -21.53
C GLU A 276 0.28 -0.50 -21.06
N ASP A 277 -0.97 -0.96 -21.08
CA ASP A 277 -2.13 -0.19 -20.61
C ASP A 277 -1.96 0.26 -19.15
N SER A 278 -1.36 -0.58 -18.28
CA SER A 278 -1.14 -0.29 -16.87
C SER A 278 0.05 0.64 -16.58
N VAL A 279 1.07 0.63 -17.45
CA VAL A 279 2.26 1.50 -17.35
C VAL A 279 1.96 2.89 -17.92
N ASP A 280 1.13 2.95 -18.94
CA ASP A 280 0.73 4.19 -19.63
C ASP A 280 -0.59 4.77 -19.09
N ALA A 281 -1.29 4.04 -18.21
CA ALA A 281 -2.48 4.55 -17.55
C ALA A 281 -2.11 5.80 -16.72
N PRO A 282 -2.76 6.94 -16.96
CA PRO A 282 -2.59 8.09 -16.08
C PRO A 282 -3.04 7.69 -14.67
N GLU A 283 -2.29 8.09 -13.66
CA GLU A 283 -2.73 7.97 -12.27
C GLU A 283 -4.11 8.64 -12.15
N GLU A 284 -5.00 8.03 -11.37
CA GLU A 284 -6.34 8.56 -11.14
C GLU A 284 -6.24 9.96 -10.51
N ILE A 285 -6.84 10.95 -11.19
CA ILE A 285 -6.92 12.30 -10.61
C ILE A 285 -7.96 12.26 -9.50
N VAL A 286 -7.50 12.37 -8.26
CA VAL A 286 -8.34 12.33 -7.08
C VAL A 286 -8.75 13.74 -6.67
N ASP A 287 -10.06 13.99 -6.60
CA ASP A 287 -10.60 15.19 -5.98
C ASP A 287 -10.36 15.14 -4.46
N LEU A 288 -9.43 15.94 -3.98
CA LEU A 288 -9.02 15.94 -2.57
C LEU A 288 -10.17 16.30 -1.61
N SER A 289 -11.20 17.03 -2.07
CA SER A 289 -12.37 17.35 -1.24
C SER A 289 -13.24 16.12 -0.92
N ARG A 290 -13.10 15.06 -1.69
CA ARG A 290 -13.82 13.78 -1.54
C ARG A 290 -13.02 12.71 -0.81
N VAL A 291 -11.75 12.99 -0.51
CA VAL A 291 -10.91 12.06 0.25
C VAL A 291 -11.37 12.03 1.70
N LYS A 292 -11.90 10.90 2.13
CA LYS A 292 -12.27 10.71 3.54
C LYS A 292 -11.03 10.79 4.43
N GLU A 293 -11.16 11.43 5.59
CA GLU A 293 -10.11 11.39 6.60
C GLU A 293 -9.81 9.92 6.98
N LYS A 294 -8.51 9.60 7.09
CA LYS A 294 -8.11 8.30 7.61
C LYS A 294 -8.54 8.21 9.08
N GLN A 295 -9.32 7.20 9.40
CA GLN A 295 -9.72 6.89 10.78
C GLN A 295 -8.58 6.24 11.60
N GLU A 296 -7.51 5.80 10.92
CA GLU A 296 -6.36 5.15 11.56
C GLU A 296 -5.40 6.18 12.15
N ASP A 297 -4.72 5.80 13.23
CA ASP A 297 -3.66 6.61 13.81
C ASP A 297 -2.59 6.90 12.74
N PRO A 298 -2.22 8.17 12.55
CA PRO A 298 -1.18 8.53 11.59
C PRO A 298 0.21 8.02 11.98
N PHE A 299 0.41 7.54 13.21
CA PHE A 299 1.66 6.98 13.71
C PHE A 299 1.62 5.47 13.74
N LEU A 300 2.76 4.84 13.48
CA LEU A 300 3.02 3.44 13.76
C LEU A 300 3.67 3.28 15.16
N VAL A 301 4.56 4.21 15.48
CA VAL A 301 5.15 4.39 16.82
C VAL A 301 5.14 5.87 17.14
N TYR A 302 4.36 6.27 18.13
CA TYR A 302 4.25 7.68 18.54
C TYR A 302 5.38 8.05 19.51
N PRO A 303 6.02 9.22 19.38
CA PRO A 303 5.94 10.20 18.27
C PRO A 303 6.97 9.97 17.18
N PHE A 304 7.67 8.85 17.20
CA PHE A 304 8.89 8.55 16.43
C PHE A 304 8.61 8.33 14.94
N MET A 305 7.64 7.49 14.59
CA MET A 305 7.42 7.04 13.22
C MET A 305 5.95 7.05 12.82
N ARG A 306 5.65 7.68 11.68
CA ARG A 306 4.31 7.63 11.07
C ARG A 306 4.15 6.40 10.18
N SER A 307 2.91 5.92 10.08
CA SER A 307 2.53 4.82 9.19
C SER A 307 2.90 5.12 7.74
N ASN A 308 3.47 4.13 7.05
CA ASN A 308 3.87 4.18 5.64
C ASN A 308 4.85 5.32 5.27
N ASN A 309 5.69 5.73 6.21
CA ASN A 309 6.72 6.73 5.98
C ASN A 309 8.09 6.22 6.42
N PRO A 310 9.15 6.45 5.62
CA PRO A 310 10.51 6.17 6.05
C PRO A 310 11.00 7.23 7.05
N VAL A 311 11.74 6.74 8.04
CA VAL A 311 12.48 7.52 9.02
C VAL A 311 13.97 7.27 8.81
N ILE A 312 14.78 8.32 8.78
CA ILE A 312 16.24 8.18 8.93
C ILE A 312 16.59 8.27 10.42
N LEU A 313 17.30 7.26 10.92
CA LEU A 313 17.94 7.24 12.23
C LEU A 313 19.46 7.33 12.03
N TYR A 314 20.08 8.42 12.46
CA TYR A 314 21.49 8.63 12.28
C TYR A 314 22.22 8.98 13.58
N GLY A 315 23.53 8.76 13.63
CA GLY A 315 24.40 9.03 14.76
C GLY A 315 25.79 8.46 14.51
N ASP A 316 26.75 8.66 15.42
CA ASP A 316 28.10 8.16 15.26
C ASP A 316 28.19 6.63 15.44
N GLY A 317 29.36 6.07 15.11
CA GLY A 317 29.63 4.65 15.31
C GLY A 317 29.53 4.26 16.80
N GLY A 318 28.90 3.12 17.10
CA GLY A 318 28.80 2.62 18.47
C GLY A 318 27.75 3.30 19.37
N GLU A 319 26.93 4.23 18.87
CA GLU A 319 25.86 4.90 19.64
C GLU A 319 24.60 4.04 19.88
N GLY A 320 24.58 2.79 19.42
CA GLY A 320 23.47 1.87 19.68
C GLY A 320 22.28 2.00 18.73
N LYS A 321 22.45 2.58 17.53
CA LYS A 321 21.38 2.78 16.53
C LYS A 321 20.67 1.48 16.14
N SER A 322 21.43 0.41 15.87
CA SER A 322 20.85 -0.90 15.50
C SER A 322 20.08 -1.51 16.66
N THR A 323 20.63 -1.45 17.88
CA THR A 323 19.95 -1.89 19.12
C THR A 323 18.64 -1.12 19.34
N PHE A 324 18.67 0.21 19.16
CA PHE A 324 17.49 1.05 19.26
C PHE A 324 16.43 0.67 18.21
N ALA A 325 16.84 0.47 16.96
CA ALA A 325 15.93 0.08 15.88
C ALA A 325 15.29 -1.30 16.13
N VAL A 326 16.07 -2.26 16.68
CA VAL A 326 15.54 -3.57 17.12
C VAL A 326 14.50 -3.38 18.24
N GLY A 327 14.76 -2.51 19.23
CA GLY A 327 13.83 -2.17 20.30
C GLY A 327 12.50 -1.59 19.78
N VAL A 328 12.56 -0.65 18.82
CA VAL A 328 11.38 -0.12 18.14
C VAL A 328 10.65 -1.24 17.37
N GLY A 329 11.37 -2.10 16.67
CA GLY A 329 10.80 -3.25 15.97
C GLY A 329 10.10 -4.23 16.91
N LEU A 330 10.71 -4.53 18.05
CA LEU A 330 10.11 -5.37 19.07
C LEU A 330 8.84 -4.74 19.66
N SER A 331 8.80 -3.41 19.81
CA SER A 331 7.60 -2.72 20.26
C SER A 331 6.43 -2.98 19.32
N ILE A 332 6.65 -2.96 18.00
CA ILE A 332 5.63 -3.28 16.99
C ILE A 332 5.30 -4.78 17.00
N ALA A 333 6.31 -5.65 17.07
CA ALA A 333 6.11 -7.09 17.05
C ALA A 333 5.30 -7.61 18.25
N THR A 334 5.39 -6.95 19.39
CA THR A 334 4.75 -7.37 20.64
C THR A 334 3.55 -6.51 21.03
N GLY A 335 3.45 -5.27 20.54
CA GLY A 335 2.47 -4.28 20.98
C GLY A 335 2.80 -3.65 22.34
N GLN A 336 4.02 -3.84 22.85
CA GLN A 336 4.47 -3.27 24.13
C GLN A 336 5.70 -2.40 23.89
N SER A 337 5.73 -1.19 24.47
CA SER A 337 6.87 -0.28 24.33
C SER A 337 8.13 -0.89 24.96
N PHE A 338 9.20 -1.03 24.17
CA PHE A 338 10.55 -1.43 24.66
C PHE A 338 11.40 -0.21 25.01
N ILE A 339 11.04 0.94 24.49
CA ILE A 339 11.75 2.21 24.71
C ILE A 339 10.72 3.18 25.27
N PRO A 340 10.91 3.74 26.48
CA PRO A 340 9.95 4.69 27.08
C PRO A 340 9.56 5.81 26.12
N ASP A 341 8.36 6.34 26.24
CA ASP A 341 7.78 7.40 25.41
C ASP A 341 7.65 7.09 23.91
N LEU A 342 8.03 5.87 23.47
CA LEU A 342 7.83 5.39 22.10
C LEU A 342 6.73 4.32 22.07
N GLU A 343 5.48 4.78 21.90
CA GLU A 343 4.32 3.90 22.01
C GLU A 343 3.91 3.33 20.65
N PRO A 344 3.89 1.99 20.49
CA PRO A 344 3.35 1.35 19.30
C PRO A 344 1.83 1.50 19.26
N THR A 345 1.28 1.95 18.13
CA THR A 345 -0.18 2.13 17.95
C THR A 345 -0.85 0.89 17.37
N THR A 346 -0.07 -0.05 16.88
CA THR A 346 -0.53 -1.32 16.31
C THR A 346 0.53 -2.40 16.48
N THR A 347 0.11 -3.65 16.32
CA THR A 347 1.02 -4.81 16.27
C THR A 347 1.14 -5.32 14.85
N GLY A 348 2.28 -5.94 14.53
CA GLY A 348 2.49 -6.56 13.23
C GLY A 348 3.90 -7.12 13.05
N ASN A 349 4.14 -7.73 11.91
CA ASN A 349 5.44 -8.33 11.62
C ASN A 349 6.44 -7.27 11.19
N VAL A 350 7.68 -7.44 11.62
CA VAL A 350 8.83 -6.59 11.34
C VAL A 350 9.87 -7.39 10.57
N MET A 351 10.49 -6.79 9.56
CA MET A 351 11.58 -7.42 8.81
C MET A 351 12.85 -6.58 8.89
N TYR A 352 13.93 -7.20 9.33
CA TYR A 352 15.26 -6.61 9.37
C TYR A 352 16.00 -6.97 8.08
N LEU A 353 16.35 -5.97 7.29
CA LEU A 353 17.16 -6.09 6.07
C LEU A 353 18.59 -5.67 6.43
N ASP A 354 19.52 -6.60 6.39
CA ASP A 354 20.86 -6.44 6.94
C ASP A 354 21.95 -6.60 5.88
N TRP A 355 22.85 -5.62 5.82
CA TRP A 355 24.05 -5.63 4.98
C TRP A 355 25.34 -5.77 5.76
N GLU A 356 25.32 -5.59 7.09
CA GLU A 356 26.50 -5.39 7.91
C GLU A 356 26.77 -6.52 8.90
N GLN A 357 25.71 -7.13 9.46
CA GLN A 357 25.81 -8.11 10.54
C GLN A 357 25.27 -9.49 10.10
N GLU A 358 25.34 -10.45 11.02
CA GLU A 358 24.72 -11.77 10.83
C GLU A 358 23.44 -11.91 11.67
N ALA A 359 22.61 -12.91 11.33
CA ALA A 359 21.34 -13.12 12.00
C ALA A 359 21.48 -13.37 13.51
N GLU A 360 22.59 -14.00 13.90
CA GLU A 360 22.94 -14.34 15.28
C GLU A 360 23.15 -13.10 16.14
N ASP A 361 23.78 -12.05 15.59
CA ASP A 361 24.06 -10.79 16.29
C ASP A 361 22.74 -10.04 16.57
N VAL A 362 21.88 -9.93 15.56
CA VAL A 362 20.56 -9.30 15.71
C VAL A 362 19.68 -10.11 16.67
N ALA A 363 19.75 -11.44 16.62
CA ALA A 363 19.00 -12.32 17.51
C ALA A 363 19.49 -12.21 18.96
N ASP A 364 20.78 -12.01 19.20
CA ASP A 364 21.33 -11.78 20.55
C ASP A 364 20.80 -10.47 21.14
N VAL A 365 20.86 -9.38 20.38
CA VAL A 365 20.30 -8.09 20.78
C VAL A 365 18.80 -8.23 21.09
N MET A 366 18.04 -8.90 20.22
CA MET A 366 16.61 -9.15 20.42
C MET A 366 16.34 -9.91 21.72
N LYS A 367 17.12 -10.98 22.01
CA LYS A 367 17.01 -11.79 23.24
C LYS A 367 17.27 -10.93 24.48
N LYS A 368 18.35 -10.15 24.48
CA LYS A 368 18.74 -9.28 25.58
C LYS A 368 17.70 -8.18 25.86
N LEU A 369 17.14 -7.57 24.82
CA LEU A 369 16.05 -6.60 24.97
C LEU A 369 14.79 -7.24 25.54
N CYS A 370 14.42 -8.43 25.06
CA CYS A 370 13.28 -9.17 25.60
C CYS A 370 13.49 -9.56 27.07
N ALA A 371 14.71 -9.99 27.45
CA ALA A 371 15.06 -10.32 28.83
C ALA A 371 15.01 -9.07 29.73
N GLY A 372 15.55 -7.93 29.31
CA GLY A 372 15.50 -6.66 30.04
C GLY A 372 14.07 -6.14 30.29
N LYS A 373 13.13 -6.47 29.40
CA LYS A 373 11.71 -6.13 29.53
C LYS A 373 10.89 -7.22 30.23
N GLY A 374 11.45 -8.43 30.42
CA GLY A 374 10.73 -9.58 30.97
C GLY A 374 9.67 -10.15 30.03
N ILE A 375 9.85 -9.99 28.71
CA ILE A 375 8.90 -10.39 27.67
C ILE A 375 9.46 -11.61 26.92
N LYS A 376 8.57 -12.53 26.54
CA LYS A 376 8.97 -13.64 25.66
C LYS A 376 9.30 -13.13 24.26
N ILE A 377 10.30 -13.76 23.64
CA ILE A 377 10.65 -13.49 22.25
C ILE A 377 9.42 -13.73 21.36
N PRO A 378 9.04 -12.75 20.53
CA PRO A 378 7.88 -12.89 19.64
C PRO A 378 8.18 -13.92 18.54
N SER A 379 7.46 -15.06 18.57
CA SER A 379 7.59 -16.09 17.53
C SER A 379 7.05 -15.59 16.20
N GLU A 380 7.82 -15.81 15.13
CA GLU A 380 7.42 -15.53 13.72
C GLU A 380 7.09 -14.08 13.38
N ARG A 381 7.28 -13.12 14.31
CA ARG A 381 6.94 -11.71 14.09
C ARG A 381 8.12 -10.79 13.84
N PHE A 382 9.33 -11.23 14.15
CA PHE A 382 10.55 -10.48 13.86
C PHE A 382 11.42 -11.28 12.90
N LEU A 383 11.39 -10.89 11.63
CA LEU A 383 11.99 -11.61 10.51
C LEU A 383 13.34 -10.99 10.16
N TYR A 384 14.29 -11.81 9.75
CA TYR A 384 15.62 -11.38 9.32
C TYR A 384 15.86 -11.79 7.87
N ARG A 385 16.50 -10.91 7.10
CA ARG A 385 16.95 -11.20 5.76
C ARG A 385 18.33 -10.60 5.52
N ARG A 386 19.32 -11.47 5.30
CA ARG A 386 20.65 -11.05 4.82
C ARG A 386 20.54 -10.48 3.41
N MET A 387 21.14 -9.32 3.20
CA MET A 387 21.13 -8.60 1.93
C MET A 387 22.52 -8.50 1.32
N VAL A 388 22.59 -8.51 -0.01
CA VAL A 388 23.82 -8.32 -0.78
C VAL A 388 23.51 -7.43 -1.97
N GLY A 389 24.39 -6.48 -2.30
CA GLY A 389 24.15 -5.53 -3.41
C GLY A 389 23.16 -4.43 -3.04
N SER A 390 22.64 -3.71 -4.04
CA SER A 390 21.75 -2.58 -3.77
C SER A 390 20.33 -3.01 -3.43
N LEU A 391 19.63 -2.23 -2.59
CA LEU A 391 18.21 -2.45 -2.33
C LEU A 391 17.39 -2.37 -3.63
N ALA A 392 17.80 -1.51 -4.55
CA ALA A 392 17.12 -1.32 -5.83
C ALA A 392 17.10 -2.59 -6.71
N ASP A 393 18.11 -3.45 -6.58
CA ASP A 393 18.17 -4.72 -7.31
C ASP A 393 17.27 -5.80 -6.68
N HIS A 394 16.84 -5.59 -5.46
CA HIS A 394 16.06 -6.54 -4.68
C HIS A 394 14.61 -6.11 -4.38
N VAL A 395 14.15 -4.97 -4.96
CA VAL A 395 12.81 -4.41 -4.67
C VAL A 395 11.73 -5.47 -4.84
N GLU A 396 11.75 -6.24 -5.92
CA GLU A 396 10.72 -7.24 -6.21
C GLU A 396 10.71 -8.38 -5.20
N SER A 397 11.90 -8.89 -4.85
CA SER A 397 12.01 -9.99 -3.90
C SER A 397 11.65 -9.57 -2.47
N VAL A 398 12.11 -8.39 -2.04
CA VAL A 398 11.78 -7.83 -0.72
C VAL A 398 10.28 -7.50 -0.65
N HIS A 399 9.70 -6.93 -1.69
CA HIS A 399 8.26 -6.63 -1.73
C HIS A 399 7.42 -7.91 -1.63
N ARG A 400 7.84 -9.00 -2.28
CA ARG A 400 7.19 -10.31 -2.18
C ARG A 400 7.24 -10.85 -0.75
N ASP A 401 8.40 -10.74 -0.09
CA ASP A 401 8.54 -11.18 1.30
C ASP A 401 7.70 -10.33 2.26
N ILE A 402 7.64 -9.00 2.05
CA ILE A 402 6.77 -8.09 2.82
C ILE A 402 5.31 -8.51 2.73
N ILE A 403 4.84 -8.82 1.52
CA ILE A 403 3.46 -9.23 1.30
C ILE A 403 3.19 -10.63 1.89
N SER A 404 4.08 -11.59 1.62
CA SER A 404 3.90 -12.98 2.05
C SER A 404 3.91 -13.14 3.56
N ASN A 405 4.58 -12.22 4.27
CA ASN A 405 4.69 -12.26 5.74
C ASN A 405 3.92 -11.12 6.42
N ASP A 406 3.02 -10.42 5.73
CA ASP A 406 2.23 -9.27 6.26
C ASP A 406 3.09 -8.29 7.08
N VAL A 407 4.24 -7.89 6.54
CA VAL A 407 5.19 -7.01 7.22
C VAL A 407 4.64 -5.59 7.31
N LYS A 408 4.66 -4.99 8.49
CA LYS A 408 4.21 -3.60 8.75
C LYS A 408 5.36 -2.61 8.77
N MET A 409 6.55 -3.07 9.12
CA MET A 409 7.75 -2.24 9.20
C MET A 409 8.98 -3.00 8.73
N ILE A 410 9.89 -2.30 8.04
CA ILE A 410 11.22 -2.79 7.71
C ILE A 410 12.30 -1.95 8.43
N ILE A 411 13.40 -2.58 8.78
CA ILE A 411 14.62 -1.93 9.25
C ILE A 411 15.69 -2.15 8.18
N ILE A 412 16.38 -1.10 7.76
CA ILE A 412 17.43 -1.11 6.73
C ILE A 412 18.74 -0.72 7.40
N ASP A 413 19.62 -1.67 7.61
CA ASP A 413 20.94 -1.49 8.23
C ASP A 413 22.04 -1.91 7.24
N SER A 414 22.65 -0.95 6.55
CA SER A 414 22.54 0.50 6.66
C SER A 414 22.18 1.18 5.31
N LEU A 415 21.97 2.51 5.35
CA LEU A 415 21.74 3.34 4.18
C LEU A 415 22.86 3.22 3.16
N VAL A 416 24.11 3.31 3.64
CA VAL A 416 25.30 3.31 2.77
C VAL A 416 25.40 1.98 2.01
N ALA A 417 25.32 0.87 2.73
CA ALA A 417 25.45 -0.45 2.16
C ALA A 417 24.30 -0.82 1.22
N SER A 418 23.08 -0.33 1.52
CA SER A 418 21.88 -0.58 0.71
C SER A 418 21.77 0.30 -0.54
N SER A 419 22.50 1.42 -0.62
CA SER A 419 22.33 2.41 -1.69
C SER A 419 22.87 1.94 -3.05
N GLY A 420 23.93 1.13 -3.07
CA GLY A 420 24.49 0.51 -4.29
C GLY A 420 25.18 1.48 -5.25
N GLY A 421 25.49 2.72 -4.82
CA GLY A 421 26.17 3.74 -5.61
C GLY A 421 26.95 4.72 -4.75
N ASP A 422 27.45 5.80 -5.36
CA ASP A 422 28.09 6.89 -4.60
C ASP A 422 27.04 7.58 -3.73
N VAL A 423 27.21 7.50 -2.43
CA VAL A 423 26.31 8.10 -1.44
C VAL A 423 26.27 9.64 -1.50
N ASN A 424 27.24 10.27 -2.16
CA ASN A 424 27.25 11.73 -2.39
C ASN A 424 26.43 12.14 -3.62
N ASP A 425 26.01 11.17 -4.45
CA ASP A 425 25.21 11.45 -5.63
C ASP A 425 23.70 11.57 -5.30
N SER A 426 23.08 12.55 -5.92
CA SER A 426 21.64 12.80 -5.82
C SER A 426 20.80 11.68 -6.43
N GLU A 427 21.27 11.06 -7.50
CA GLU A 427 20.60 9.95 -8.17
C GLU A 427 20.57 8.70 -7.30
N THR A 428 21.68 8.40 -6.62
CA THR A 428 21.75 7.31 -5.64
C THR A 428 20.70 7.49 -4.53
N ALA A 429 20.59 8.69 -3.97
CA ALA A 429 19.58 9.00 -2.96
C ALA A 429 18.17 8.84 -3.51
N ARG A 430 17.90 9.30 -4.73
CA ARG A 430 16.60 9.18 -5.40
C ARG A 430 16.22 7.71 -5.61
N ILE A 431 17.14 6.89 -6.08
CA ILE A 431 16.92 5.47 -6.34
C ILE A 431 16.59 4.73 -5.04
N LEU A 432 17.36 4.95 -3.97
CA LEU A 432 17.11 4.31 -2.67
C LEU A 432 15.72 4.66 -2.13
N PHE A 433 15.39 5.96 -2.07
CA PHE A 433 14.08 6.37 -1.53
C PHE A 433 12.90 5.91 -2.38
N ASN A 434 13.04 5.83 -3.71
CA ASN A 434 12.02 5.26 -4.58
C ASN A 434 11.85 3.75 -4.31
N SER A 435 12.94 3.03 -4.05
CA SER A 435 12.90 1.61 -3.69
C SER A 435 12.16 1.39 -2.36
N VAL A 436 12.48 2.19 -1.33
CA VAL A 436 11.81 2.12 -0.03
C VAL A 436 10.32 2.48 -0.14
N ARG A 437 9.97 3.53 -0.88
CA ARG A 437 8.56 3.95 -1.07
C ARG A 437 7.73 2.91 -1.82
N ALA A 438 8.34 2.13 -2.71
CA ALA A 438 7.66 1.08 -3.45
C ALA A 438 7.12 -0.03 -2.54
N PHE A 439 7.68 -0.21 -1.36
CA PHE A 439 7.22 -1.21 -0.39
C PHE A 439 5.89 -0.84 0.28
N LYS A 440 5.53 0.46 0.34
CA LYS A 440 4.30 0.97 0.98
C LYS A 440 4.14 0.56 2.45
N VAL A 441 5.26 0.32 3.13
CA VAL A 441 5.32 0.05 4.58
C VAL A 441 6.23 1.08 5.26
N SER A 442 6.19 1.14 6.57
CA SER A 442 7.08 2.00 7.37
C SER A 442 8.51 1.46 7.32
N ALA A 443 9.50 2.35 7.36
CA ALA A 443 10.90 1.96 7.32
C ALA A 443 11.75 2.77 8.30
N ILE A 444 12.65 2.12 9.03
CA ILE A 444 13.79 2.79 9.69
C ILE A 444 15.01 2.56 8.80
N ILE A 445 15.69 3.64 8.40
CA ILE A 445 16.91 3.59 7.62
C ILE A 445 18.06 4.09 8.52
N ILE A 446 18.96 3.21 8.88
CA ILE A 446 20.08 3.50 9.78
C ILE A 446 21.24 4.05 8.95
N THR A 447 21.89 5.12 9.45
CA THR A 447 23.10 5.67 8.83
C THR A 447 24.00 6.34 9.86
N HIS A 448 25.22 6.65 9.42
CA HIS A 448 26.19 7.39 10.22
C HIS A 448 25.95 8.91 10.15
N ILE A 449 26.62 9.63 11.05
CA ILE A 449 26.67 11.08 11.08
C ILE A 449 27.63 11.59 9.97
N SER A 450 27.37 12.76 9.42
CA SER A 450 28.32 13.43 8.53
C SER A 450 29.45 14.07 9.34
N LYS A 451 30.69 13.70 9.06
CA LYS A 451 31.86 14.34 9.68
C LYS A 451 32.03 15.81 9.33
N ALA A 452 31.44 16.26 8.23
CA ALA A 452 31.50 17.67 7.80
C ALA A 452 30.40 18.53 8.46
N ASP A 453 29.28 17.92 8.87
CA ASP A 453 28.15 18.59 9.52
C ASP A 453 27.44 17.58 10.42
N GLU A 454 27.80 17.58 11.70
CA GLU A 454 27.21 16.67 12.69
C GLU A 454 25.69 16.81 12.88
N GLY A 455 25.11 17.90 12.37
CA GLY A 455 23.68 18.09 12.35
C GLY A 455 22.94 17.27 11.29
N LYS A 456 23.65 16.54 10.41
CA LYS A 456 23.08 15.82 9.28
C LYS A 456 23.57 14.39 9.15
N PRO A 457 22.74 13.52 8.52
CA PRO A 457 23.18 12.16 8.17
C PRO A 457 24.28 12.20 7.10
N PHE A 458 25.11 11.16 7.09
CA PHE A 458 26.18 10.98 6.12
C PHE A 458 25.66 10.85 4.68
N GLY A 459 26.41 11.39 3.72
CA GLY A 459 26.13 11.33 2.30
C GLY A 459 25.48 12.59 1.75
N SER A 460 24.86 12.47 0.57
CA SER A 460 24.23 13.58 -0.14
C SER A 460 23.16 14.29 0.69
N ILE A 461 23.09 15.60 0.59
CA ILE A 461 22.00 16.41 1.17
C ILE A 461 20.61 15.92 0.71
N PHE A 462 20.54 15.21 -0.40
CA PHE A 462 19.29 14.65 -0.89
C PHE A 462 18.74 13.51 -0.02
N PHE A 463 19.57 12.78 0.72
CA PHE A 463 19.05 11.84 1.74
C PHE A 463 18.25 12.59 2.80
N TRP A 464 18.78 13.74 3.28
CA TRP A 464 18.03 14.62 4.16
C TRP A 464 16.75 15.15 3.50
N ASN A 465 16.83 15.59 2.26
CA ASN A 465 15.71 16.21 1.56
C ASN A 465 14.57 15.22 1.28
N TYR A 466 14.87 13.99 0.87
CA TYR A 466 13.90 12.95 0.58
C TYR A 466 13.28 12.34 1.83
N ALA A 467 13.99 12.29 2.95
CA ALA A 467 13.45 11.85 4.22
C ALA A 467 12.42 12.87 4.73
N ARG A 468 11.25 12.38 5.14
CA ARG A 468 10.19 13.21 5.71
C ARG A 468 10.28 13.33 7.21
N ASN A 469 11.05 12.46 7.84
CA ASN A 469 11.26 12.37 9.28
C ASN A 469 12.69 11.92 9.53
N VAL A 470 13.44 12.66 10.35
CA VAL A 470 14.86 12.41 10.63
C VAL A 470 15.12 12.57 12.12
N TRP A 471 15.70 11.54 12.70
CA TRP A 471 16.07 11.49 14.10
C TRP A 471 17.57 11.24 14.26
N MET A 472 18.17 11.93 15.20
CA MET A 472 19.56 11.74 15.59
C MET A 472 19.60 10.98 16.92
N LEU A 473 20.39 9.94 17.00
CA LEU A 473 20.76 9.27 18.24
C LEU A 473 22.18 9.71 18.60
N ALA A 474 22.40 10.11 19.82
CA ALA A 474 23.73 10.45 20.34
C ALA A 474 23.91 9.85 21.73
N LYS A 475 25.11 9.33 22.02
CA LYS A 475 25.48 8.77 23.30
C LYS A 475 26.34 9.77 24.07
N SER A 476 26.15 9.89 25.40
CA SER A 476 27.04 10.66 26.27
C SER A 476 28.42 10.04 26.32
N GLN A 477 29.46 10.89 26.30
CA GLN A 477 30.86 10.47 26.37
C GLN A 477 31.30 10.15 27.80
N ASP A 478 30.60 10.68 28.80
CA ASP A 478 30.95 10.51 30.21
C ASP A 478 30.35 9.26 30.86
N GLY A 479 29.50 8.52 30.14
CA GLY A 479 28.85 7.29 30.61
C GLY A 479 29.85 6.12 30.79
N GLY A 480 29.79 5.48 31.96
CA GLY A 480 30.58 4.26 32.25
C GLY A 480 30.24 3.12 31.25
N VAL A 481 31.07 2.06 31.26
CA VAL A 481 30.94 0.92 30.31
C VAL A 481 29.61 0.16 30.46
N LYS A 482 28.96 0.23 31.63
CA LYS A 482 27.73 -0.52 31.92
C LYS A 482 26.43 0.31 31.73
N ASP A 483 26.45 1.60 32.02
CA ASP A 483 25.29 2.48 31.93
C ASP A 483 25.62 3.62 30.98
N SER A 484 24.94 3.69 29.89
CA SER A 484 25.13 4.73 28.88
C SER A 484 23.88 5.58 28.76
N VAL A 485 24.03 6.90 28.83
CA VAL A 485 22.92 7.80 28.52
C VAL A 485 22.94 8.11 27.04
N ILE A 486 21.79 8.00 26.40
CA ILE A 486 21.58 8.36 25.00
C ILE A 486 20.49 9.40 24.86
N GLY A 487 20.67 10.33 23.91
CA GLY A 487 19.68 11.30 23.51
C GLY A 487 19.11 10.99 22.13
N LEU A 488 17.79 11.07 22.01
CA LEU A 488 17.07 10.95 20.74
C LEU A 488 16.51 12.32 20.35
N PHE A 489 17.02 12.89 19.26
CA PHE A 489 16.74 14.26 18.84
C PHE A 489 15.99 14.27 17.50
N HIS A 490 14.78 14.84 17.48
CA HIS A 490 13.99 15.01 16.28
C HIS A 490 14.52 16.18 15.45
N ARG A 491 15.22 15.91 14.35
CA ARG A 491 15.93 16.92 13.56
C ARG A 491 15.14 17.46 12.38
N LYS A 492 14.22 16.67 11.82
CA LYS A 492 13.39 17.08 10.68
C LYS A 492 12.02 16.42 10.72
N SER A 493 10.99 17.21 10.45
CA SER A 493 9.64 16.73 10.14
C SER A 493 9.01 17.59 9.05
N ASN A 494 8.42 16.95 8.04
CA ASN A 494 7.73 17.68 6.97
C ASN A 494 6.24 17.92 7.26
N ARG A 495 5.68 17.29 8.30
CA ARG A 495 4.23 17.34 8.59
C ARG A 495 3.88 17.84 9.97
N ASN A 496 4.74 17.64 10.95
CA ASN A 496 4.50 17.99 12.34
C ASN A 496 5.57 18.95 12.85
N MET A 497 5.33 19.55 14.00
CA MET A 497 6.39 20.18 14.79
C MET A 497 7.40 19.11 15.21
N LEU A 498 8.64 19.53 15.45
CA LEU A 498 9.65 18.65 16.02
C LEU A 498 9.21 18.24 17.43
N SER A 499 9.35 16.98 17.77
CA SER A 499 9.17 16.48 19.12
C SER A 499 10.27 17.00 20.04
N ALA A 500 10.00 17.14 21.33
CA ALA A 500 11.04 17.41 22.32
C ALA A 500 12.08 16.28 22.29
N PRO A 501 13.34 16.57 22.63
CA PRO A 501 14.37 15.55 22.80
C PRO A 501 13.97 14.55 23.89
N LEU A 502 14.31 13.28 23.67
CA LEU A 502 14.06 12.19 24.60
C LEU A 502 15.40 11.65 25.10
N GLY A 503 15.54 11.45 26.39
CA GLY A 503 16.74 10.91 27.03
C GLY A 503 16.50 9.52 27.61
N TYR A 504 17.49 8.64 27.46
CA TYR A 504 17.41 7.28 27.97
C TYR A 504 18.72 6.86 28.62
N SER A 505 18.66 6.30 29.83
CA SER A 505 19.72 5.45 30.35
C SER A 505 19.56 4.05 29.77
N VAL A 506 20.65 3.48 29.32
CA VAL A 506 20.66 2.14 28.73
C VAL A 506 21.58 1.26 29.56
N GLU A 507 20.99 0.34 30.29
CA GLU A 507 21.71 -0.67 31.06
C GLU A 507 22.06 -1.85 30.13
N PHE A 508 23.35 -2.15 30.02
CA PHE A 508 23.87 -3.29 29.31
C PHE A 508 24.45 -4.31 30.30
N THR A 509 23.86 -5.50 30.33
CA THR A 509 24.45 -6.65 31.01
C THR A 509 24.78 -7.76 30.02
N ASP A 510 25.43 -8.83 30.49
CA ASP A 510 25.72 -9.98 29.62
C ASP A 510 24.43 -10.60 29.04
N ASP A 511 23.33 -10.56 29.79
CA ASP A 511 22.07 -11.25 29.47
C ASP A 511 20.91 -10.32 29.13
N SER A 512 21.02 -9.01 29.36
CA SER A 512 19.88 -8.09 29.18
C SER A 512 20.30 -6.70 28.72
N ILE A 513 19.37 -6.04 28.01
CA ILE A 513 19.44 -4.62 27.62
C ILE A 513 18.12 -3.97 28.06
N LYS A 514 18.19 -2.87 28.81
CA LYS A 514 17.04 -2.17 29.33
C LYS A 514 17.16 -0.68 29.08
N TYR A 515 16.07 -0.06 28.60
CA TYR A 515 15.93 1.39 28.44
C TYR A 515 15.08 1.94 29.58
N GLU A 516 15.55 3.00 30.23
CA GLU A 516 14.83 3.78 31.22
C GLU A 516 14.89 5.27 30.84
N GLU A 517 13.94 6.07 31.28
CA GLU A 517 13.96 7.52 31.06
C GLU A 517 15.15 8.16 31.79
N ALA A 518 15.80 9.11 31.12
CA ALA A 518 16.88 9.92 31.68
C ALA A 518 16.71 11.40 31.32
N ASP A 519 17.11 12.30 32.22
CA ASP A 519 17.12 13.74 31.93
C ASP A 519 18.40 14.10 31.16
N LEU A 520 18.25 14.61 29.95
CA LEU A 520 19.38 15.07 29.14
C LEU A 520 20.10 16.30 29.71
N GLN A 521 19.51 16.98 30.68
CA GLN A 521 20.16 18.13 31.35
C GLN A 521 21.31 17.70 32.24
N ASP A 522 21.26 16.48 32.75
CA ASP A 522 22.32 15.90 33.58
C ASP A 522 23.56 15.49 32.75
N GLU A 523 23.45 15.52 31.42
CA GLU A 523 24.50 15.14 30.48
C GLU A 523 24.94 16.36 29.63
N PRO A 524 26.03 17.04 29.99
CA PRO A 524 26.43 18.31 29.36
C PRO A 524 26.62 18.22 27.84
N ASP A 525 27.21 17.15 27.34
CA ASP A 525 27.48 16.90 25.91
C ASP A 525 26.23 16.58 25.11
N LEU A 526 25.18 16.03 25.73
CA LEU A 526 23.87 15.84 25.12
C LEU A 526 22.99 17.09 25.24
N SER A 527 23.08 17.80 26.37
CA SER A 527 22.31 19.03 26.60
C SER A 527 22.65 20.11 25.57
N ILE A 528 23.93 20.23 25.15
CA ILE A 528 24.36 21.17 24.10
C ILE A 528 23.69 20.85 22.75
N LYS A 529 23.34 19.60 22.46
CA LYS A 529 22.67 19.17 21.24
C LYS A 529 21.17 19.52 21.23
N THR A 530 20.61 19.95 22.37
CA THR A 530 19.21 20.42 22.48
C THR A 530 19.07 21.86 22.02
N THR A 531 17.87 22.29 21.66
CA THR A 531 17.63 23.70 21.37
C THR A 531 17.52 24.50 22.68
N ILE A 532 17.75 25.80 22.62
CA ILE A 532 17.55 26.68 23.80
C ILE A 532 16.13 26.53 24.33
N ALA A 533 15.13 26.33 23.47
CA ALA A 533 13.76 26.09 23.89
C ALA A 533 13.61 24.78 24.70
N ASP A 534 14.28 23.72 24.27
CA ASP A 534 14.24 22.43 24.96
C ASP A 534 14.97 22.51 26.31
N GLN A 535 16.07 23.24 26.38
CA GLN A 535 16.81 23.50 27.62
C GLN A 535 15.93 24.29 28.61
N ILE A 536 15.23 25.35 28.15
CA ILE A 536 14.27 26.12 28.96
C ILE A 536 13.14 25.21 29.44
N GLU A 537 12.64 24.34 28.60
CA GLU A 537 11.57 23.37 28.94
C GLU A 537 12.04 22.44 30.08
N GLY A 538 13.27 21.89 30.01
CA GLY A 538 13.85 21.08 31.07
C GLY A 538 13.92 21.85 32.42
N VAL A 539 14.43 23.09 32.41
CA VAL A 539 14.48 23.92 33.61
C VAL A 539 13.09 24.16 34.18
N LEU A 540 12.09 24.48 33.32
CA LEU A 540 10.72 24.75 33.79
C LEU A 540 10.00 23.47 34.25
N LYS A 541 10.32 22.28 33.70
CA LYS A 541 9.82 21.01 34.24
C LYS A 541 10.30 20.74 35.65
N ARG A 542 11.56 21.07 35.95
CA ARG A 542 12.16 20.88 37.28
C ARG A 542 11.71 21.93 38.31
N LEU A 543 11.67 23.19 37.92
CA LEU A 543 11.34 24.29 38.81
C LEU A 543 9.82 24.63 38.91
N GLY A 544 9.02 24.10 37.99
CA GLY A 544 7.60 24.44 37.84
C GLY A 544 7.40 25.82 37.23
N THR A 545 7.87 26.88 37.90
CA THR A 545 7.81 28.28 37.42
C THR A 545 9.14 28.96 37.68
N ALA A 546 9.63 29.79 36.75
CA ALA A 546 10.86 30.55 36.90
C ALA A 546 10.81 31.91 36.21
N THR A 547 11.58 32.86 36.70
CA THR A 547 11.82 34.15 36.03
C THR A 547 12.80 33.95 34.87
N CYS A 548 12.82 34.90 33.93
CA CYS A 548 13.80 34.85 32.81
C CYS A 548 15.24 34.82 33.31
N LYS A 549 15.52 35.51 34.44
CA LYS A 549 16.85 35.56 35.05
C LYS A 549 17.23 34.18 35.66
N GLU A 550 16.33 33.57 36.43
CA GLU A 550 16.57 32.23 37.02
C GLU A 550 16.85 31.19 35.93
N VAL A 551 16.11 31.20 34.81
CA VAL A 551 16.36 30.32 33.70
C VAL A 551 17.72 30.63 33.01
N ALA A 552 18.08 31.90 32.93
CA ALA A 552 19.34 32.32 32.33
C ALA A 552 20.54 31.90 33.17
N ASP A 553 20.45 32.07 34.49
CA ASP A 553 21.48 31.66 35.44
C ASP A 553 21.65 30.14 35.45
N GLU A 554 20.55 29.38 35.42
CA GLU A 554 20.55 27.90 35.38
C GLU A 554 21.16 27.32 34.10
N LEU A 555 20.95 27.97 32.97
CA LEU A 555 21.47 27.53 31.66
C LEU A 555 22.80 28.16 31.27
N GLU A 556 23.39 28.96 32.17
CA GLU A 556 24.63 29.72 31.88
C GLU A 556 24.56 30.54 30.59
N LYS A 557 23.39 31.13 30.31
CA LYS A 557 23.13 31.92 29.09
C LYS A 557 22.78 33.35 29.45
N THR A 558 22.84 34.23 28.45
CA THR A 558 22.43 35.63 28.66
C THR A 558 20.91 35.74 28.80
N GLU A 559 20.43 36.59 29.70
CA GLU A 559 19.00 36.84 29.87
C GLU A 559 18.31 37.30 28.58
N GLY A 560 19.04 38.00 27.70
CA GLY A 560 18.54 38.43 26.41
C GLY A 560 18.26 37.25 25.46
N GLN A 561 19.08 36.23 25.45
CA GLN A 561 18.87 35.01 24.66
C GLN A 561 17.64 34.25 25.15
N ILE A 562 17.55 34.03 26.44
CA ILE A 562 16.42 33.33 27.09
C ILE A 562 15.12 34.10 26.85
N ARG A 563 15.10 35.42 27.07
CA ARG A 563 13.93 36.26 26.85
C ARG A 563 13.46 36.22 25.38
N LYS A 564 14.38 36.25 24.44
CA LYS A 564 14.05 36.15 23.03
C LYS A 564 13.38 34.79 22.70
N GLU A 565 13.87 33.72 23.25
CA GLU A 565 13.35 32.37 23.00
C GLU A 565 12.01 32.15 23.70
N LEU A 566 11.87 32.53 24.96
CA LEU A 566 10.61 32.48 25.70
C LEU A 566 9.51 33.25 24.97
N ASN A 567 9.80 34.51 24.55
CA ASN A 567 8.85 35.31 23.78
C ASN A 567 8.54 34.71 22.38
N ARG A 568 9.50 34.08 21.76
CA ARG A 568 9.31 33.40 20.46
C ARG A 568 8.37 32.20 20.57
N LYS A 569 8.51 31.44 21.65
CA LYS A 569 7.75 30.22 21.93
C LYS A 569 6.51 30.43 22.82
N SER A 570 6.19 31.65 23.17
CA SER A 570 4.91 32.02 23.84
C SER A 570 3.84 32.49 22.85
N LYS A 571 4.17 32.61 21.55
CA LYS A 571 3.28 33.08 20.48
C LYS A 571 3.36 32.20 19.24
N GLY A 572 2.28 32.17 18.46
CA GLY A 572 2.24 31.46 17.20
C GLY A 572 1.65 30.05 17.30
N ARG A 573 2.08 29.15 16.41
CA ARG A 573 1.53 27.78 16.32
C ARG A 573 2.19 26.78 17.28
N ASP A 574 3.37 27.12 17.81
CA ASP A 574 4.18 26.27 18.69
C ASP A 574 4.39 26.97 20.02
N ILE A 575 3.29 27.10 20.77
CA ILE A 575 3.32 27.72 22.12
C ILE A 575 3.79 26.64 23.09
N ARG A 576 4.98 26.87 23.68
CA ARG A 576 5.58 25.98 24.69
C ARG A 576 5.56 26.60 26.06
N PHE A 577 5.62 27.94 26.14
CA PHE A 577 5.77 28.68 27.37
C PHE A 577 4.67 29.72 27.51
N GLU A 578 4.21 29.94 28.73
CA GLU A 578 3.28 31.01 29.10
C GLU A 578 3.83 31.77 30.29
N GLN A 579 3.49 33.05 30.37
CA GLN A 579 3.94 33.91 31.47
C GLN A 579 2.76 34.27 32.37
N GLU A 580 2.92 33.97 33.64
CA GLU A 580 1.95 34.35 34.67
C GLU A 580 2.68 35.04 35.83
N HIS A 581 2.16 36.20 36.27
CA HIS A 581 2.74 36.99 37.38
C HIS A 581 4.25 37.25 37.29
N GLY A 582 4.76 37.46 36.07
CA GLY A 582 6.19 37.73 35.82
C GLY A 582 7.10 36.52 35.80
N LYS A 583 6.57 35.31 36.06
CA LYS A 583 7.27 34.01 35.92
C LYS A 583 6.80 33.27 34.70
N TRP A 584 7.68 32.48 34.16
CA TRP A 584 7.42 31.61 33.03
C TRP A 584 7.15 30.19 33.52
N GLN A 585 6.22 29.52 32.84
CA GLN A 585 5.87 28.11 33.05
C GLN A 585 5.63 27.43 31.70
N LEU A 586 5.52 26.14 31.74
CA LEU A 586 5.12 25.38 30.56
C LEU A 586 3.67 25.70 30.22
N ALA A 587 3.40 26.00 28.96
CA ALA A 587 2.04 26.21 28.49
C ALA A 587 1.20 24.96 28.72
N THR A 588 0.02 25.14 29.33
CA THR A 588 -0.91 24.02 29.54
C THR A 588 -1.31 23.48 28.16
N GLN A 589 -0.74 22.37 27.77
CA GLN A 589 -1.15 21.70 26.54
C GLN A 589 -2.60 21.25 26.74
N VAL A 590 -3.53 21.85 25.99
CA VAL A 590 -4.83 21.23 25.78
C VAL A 590 -4.56 19.85 25.21
N PRO A 591 -5.00 18.76 25.83
CA PRO A 591 -4.72 17.41 25.35
C PRO A 591 -5.20 17.30 23.90
N ARG A 592 -4.29 17.26 22.95
CA ARG A 592 -4.61 16.81 21.60
C ARG A 592 -4.98 15.35 21.77
N ASN A 593 -6.22 15.01 21.43
CA ASN A 593 -6.79 13.67 21.51
C ASN A 593 -5.75 12.60 21.17
N VAL A 594 -5.15 12.02 22.19
CA VAL A 594 -4.54 10.71 22.11
C VAL A 594 -5.74 9.76 22.16
N PRO A 595 -5.98 8.92 21.17
CA PRO A 595 -7.01 7.90 21.28
C PRO A 595 -6.61 6.96 22.41
N ARG A 596 -7.20 7.16 23.59
CA ARG A 596 -7.11 6.18 24.66
C ARG A 596 -7.84 4.94 24.18
N THR A 597 -7.16 3.80 24.19
CA THR A 597 -7.79 2.49 24.16
C THR A 597 -8.82 2.42 25.27
N SER A 598 -10.09 2.63 24.92
CA SER A 598 -11.19 2.58 25.87
C SER A 598 -11.61 1.12 26.08
N ASN A 599 -11.08 0.49 27.12
CA ASN A 599 -11.88 -0.47 27.86
C ASN A 599 -12.82 0.35 28.77
N GLY A 600 -14.02 0.60 28.31
CA GLY A 600 -15.03 1.32 29.07
C GLY A 600 -16.32 1.42 28.29
N VAL A 601 -17.27 0.58 28.67
CA VAL A 601 -18.66 0.60 28.22
C VAL A 601 -19.26 1.98 28.44
N HIS A 602 -19.69 2.67 27.38
CA HIS A 602 -20.58 3.81 27.46
C HIS A 602 -21.78 3.60 26.55
N GLU A 603 -22.95 3.71 27.18
CA GLU A 603 -24.27 3.67 26.55
C GLU A 603 -24.40 4.68 25.41
N ALA A 604 -24.93 4.23 24.29
CA ALA A 604 -25.19 5.02 23.11
C ALA A 604 -26.47 5.83 23.26
N SER A 605 -26.38 7.13 23.00
CA SER A 605 -27.54 8.00 22.74
C SER A 605 -28.05 7.78 21.30
N PRO A 606 -29.37 7.84 21.05
CA PRO A 606 -29.94 7.49 19.76
C PRO A 606 -29.69 8.56 18.70
N PRO A 607 -29.54 8.16 17.41
CA PRO A 607 -29.34 9.09 16.31
C PRO A 607 -30.65 9.73 15.84
N PRO A 608 -30.59 10.93 15.21
CA PRO A 608 -31.74 11.60 14.64
C PRO A 608 -32.25 10.91 13.37
N LYS A 609 -33.57 10.84 13.26
CA LYS A 609 -34.30 10.27 12.11
C LYS A 609 -34.16 11.18 10.88
N GLY A 610 -33.92 10.56 9.72
CA GLY A 610 -34.26 11.12 8.41
C GLY A 610 -33.25 10.85 7.32
N GLY A 611 -33.64 10.02 6.33
CA GLY A 611 -32.95 9.89 5.05
C GLY A 611 -32.80 8.45 4.55
N GLU A 612 -33.83 7.97 3.87
CA GLU A 612 -33.78 6.74 3.08
C GLU A 612 -32.69 6.83 2.01
N ASN A 613 -31.79 5.84 1.95
CA ASN A 613 -31.30 5.36 0.67
C ASN A 613 -30.50 4.05 0.75
N LEU A 614 -31.02 3.09 0.01
CA LEU A 614 -30.35 2.00 -0.71
C LEU A 614 -29.47 1.01 0.10
N ALA A 615 -30.09 -0.11 0.23
CA ALA A 615 -29.61 -1.44 0.61
C ALA A 615 -28.18 -1.78 0.15
N SER A 616 -27.24 -1.63 1.05
CA SER A 616 -26.16 -2.59 1.22
C SER A 616 -26.67 -3.60 2.27
N LEU A 617 -26.86 -4.84 1.88
CA LEU A 617 -27.15 -5.94 2.77
C LEU A 617 -26.02 -6.07 3.80
N ASN A 618 -26.23 -5.48 4.96
CA ASN A 618 -25.37 -5.67 6.12
C ASN A 618 -25.74 -7.04 6.74
N ILE A 619 -25.13 -8.11 6.22
CA ILE A 619 -25.32 -9.47 6.74
C ILE A 619 -24.44 -9.57 7.98
N ASN A 620 -24.99 -9.23 9.13
CA ASN A 620 -24.33 -9.34 10.44
C ASN A 620 -24.61 -10.67 11.15
N ASN A 621 -25.28 -11.62 10.49
CA ASN A 621 -25.66 -12.89 11.11
C ASN A 621 -24.92 -14.06 10.45
N LYS A 622 -24.17 -14.82 11.25
CA LYS A 622 -23.38 -15.97 10.78
C LYS A 622 -24.25 -17.03 10.10
N GLU A 623 -25.48 -17.23 10.57
CA GLU A 623 -26.43 -18.19 10.00
C GLU A 623 -26.92 -17.78 8.60
N GLU A 624 -27.11 -16.49 8.33
CA GLU A 624 -27.44 -15.98 7.00
C GLU A 624 -26.26 -16.11 6.02
N LEU A 625 -25.03 -15.87 6.47
CA LEU A 625 -23.83 -16.06 5.66
C LEU A 625 -23.63 -17.54 5.29
N GLU A 626 -23.85 -18.45 6.26
CA GLU A 626 -23.78 -19.89 6.01
C GLU A 626 -24.88 -20.35 5.05
N SER A 627 -26.11 -19.81 5.16
CA SER A 627 -27.20 -20.10 4.22
C SER A 627 -26.87 -19.66 2.79
N VAL A 628 -26.42 -18.41 2.63
CA VAL A 628 -26.05 -17.88 1.31
C VAL A 628 -24.85 -18.64 0.71
N ALA A 629 -23.87 -19.03 1.53
CA ALA A 629 -22.73 -19.81 1.09
C ALA A 629 -23.15 -21.22 0.65
N ASN A 630 -24.04 -21.87 1.41
CA ASN A 630 -24.58 -23.20 1.08
C ASN A 630 -25.44 -23.18 -0.19
N ASP A 631 -26.27 -22.16 -0.39
CA ASP A 631 -27.07 -22.01 -1.60
C ASP A 631 -26.16 -21.80 -2.83
N ARG A 632 -25.09 -20.99 -2.67
CA ARG A 632 -24.10 -20.80 -3.73
C ARG A 632 -23.26 -22.06 -3.98
N LEU A 633 -22.93 -22.81 -2.96
CA LEU A 633 -22.28 -24.12 -3.09
C LEU A 633 -23.16 -25.12 -3.85
N LYS A 634 -24.44 -25.23 -3.50
CA LYS A 634 -25.40 -26.08 -4.21
C LYS A 634 -25.54 -25.64 -5.68
N GLU A 635 -25.65 -24.35 -5.93
CA GLU A 635 -25.66 -23.80 -7.31
C GLU A 635 -24.39 -24.18 -8.08
N ILE A 636 -23.22 -24.18 -7.43
CA ILE A 636 -21.93 -24.55 -8.02
C ILE A 636 -21.79 -26.09 -8.15
N LEU A 637 -22.31 -26.86 -7.22
CA LEU A 637 -22.26 -28.33 -7.25
C LEU A 637 -23.35 -28.96 -8.13
N GLY A 638 -24.43 -28.23 -8.41
CA GLY A 638 -25.53 -28.70 -9.25
C GLY A 638 -26.53 -29.59 -8.48
N GLU A 639 -26.60 -29.43 -7.17
CA GLU A 639 -27.54 -30.12 -6.26
C GLU A 639 -28.82 -29.34 -6.05
#